data_00b8552e142f04b39bdd6dcf96da0de1
#
_entry.id   00b8552e142f04b39bdd6dcf96da0de1
#
_cell.length_a   1.000
_cell.length_b   1.000
_cell.length_c   1.000
_cell.angle_alpha   90.00
_cell.angle_beta   90.00
_cell.angle_gamma   90.00
#
_symmetry.space_group_name_H-M   'P 1'
#
loop_
_entity.id
_entity.type
_entity.pdbx_description
1 polymer ?
#
loop_
_entity_poly.entity_id
_entity_poly.type
_entity_poly.pdbx_seq_one_letter_code
_entity_poly.pdbx_strand_id
1 'polypeptide(L)'
;MKKILAAAAAFAVALECMPGKAPAASAQTAVYVSAGAENGDGSFEKPFGTLEEARNKVRAIKKDAKVPINVYLRGGLYSRSETFTLEEQDSGTAEAPVTWQSYRGETATIVGGTELSMADFVAADDAAIPEDARGKVYKCNIRKMGIADYGELAVRGNSQYSLHQLGLVGESVSDPEIVYHKADGEDFVGVLARYPNDGYMTVDNIEVYGDKPGRWGETEGSNEYVPPEQRHNPPIPPSFSSNDTRYQRWGNAKYAWVFGYWRYDWSDQTMRVDSIDKNTGVIKSATPSAYSILLGQRFYIYNLLEELDSVGEWYYDKDSGFLYVYPPEVSPEAKMTLSFAKSDIVSLNKLSYVNFKRINFTATRSNAVSVNSCSDVRMDYLEICNVAGMGVGVYDSYRTTVSGCHIYNTGASCVNLAGGDANTLTPSGNVMENCWLHDFAKTIKTYEGGVKVGGVGATVRNNLIYNGPHIAVRITGNDHLIENNEIHSVMKEAADMGAIYTGRRIAARGTVIRGNIIHDLKSDSKQSGKYAIYLDDMQCGYTIENNIFYNISGTGIFINGGSDNNVTGNIFANIDENSVLISAWGRCFGVSGFTEFNDEAKAYYGMTSVPYMSEAYAKYPHLQDIENDPWTPKYNRVENNVSYMVKGELKLALHPEWGSDATEGELREKNTLTEGVITSKDPGFGNAAENDYNLKSDSIVFSKLPGFAPIKMEDSGLTTAKLKELLSDDAVVVAEGKNMGYVGWKRTEVDENPEITPFYEGENLYIPLRFTAAAAGADLDYKDGFVYVDFMGNEYYLKNGERQATVRSGEKEEKTELSAAVIIRGGRTFISAEDAALILGKQAYKAENGVVVISGNNVREELTKSMLDDLFSRI
;
A
#
# COMPACT_ATOMS: atom_id res chain seq x y z
N MET A 1 -5.04 -22.11 62.32
CA MET A 1 -3.83 -22.87 62.59
C MET A 1 -2.97 -22.83 61.38
N LYS A 2 -2.05 -21.95 61.44
CA LYS A 2 -0.61 -22.14 61.55
C LYS A 2 0.04 -22.92 60.41
N LYS A 3 0.87 -22.11 59.68
CA LYS A 3 2.09 -22.50 58.93
C LYS A 3 1.81 -23.11 57.56
N ILE A 4 2.13 -22.37 56.47
CA ILE A 4 3.49 -22.22 55.96
C ILE A 4 3.66 -20.83 55.31
N LEU A 5 4.33 -19.93 55.98
CA LEU A 5 5.15 -18.84 55.48
C LEU A 5 6.59 -19.34 55.44
N ALA A 6 7.31 -18.91 54.46
CA ALA A 6 8.77 -18.88 54.33
C ALA A 6 9.34 -19.79 53.22
N ALA A 7 9.67 -19.11 52.12
CA ALA A 7 11.04 -19.14 51.57
C ALA A 7 11.10 -18.16 50.35
N ALA A 8 11.11 -16.87 50.64
CA ALA A 8 11.75 -15.89 49.76
C ALA A 8 13.16 -15.69 50.33
N ALA A 9 14.09 -16.54 49.98
CA ALA A 9 15.49 -16.35 50.30
C ALA A 9 16.11 -15.45 49.22
N ALA A 10 16.49 -14.26 49.65
CA ALA A 10 17.32 -13.34 48.92
C ALA A 10 18.61 -14.04 48.45
N PHE A 11 18.80 -14.16 47.14
CA PHE A 11 20.11 -14.32 46.55
C PHE A 11 20.56 -12.91 46.12
N ALA A 12 21.15 -12.17 47.08
CA ALA A 12 22.00 -11.04 46.75
C ALA A 12 23.34 -11.63 46.25
N VAL A 13 23.47 -11.79 44.95
CA VAL A 13 24.78 -11.97 44.34
C VAL A 13 25.29 -10.53 44.09
N ALA A 14 26.31 -10.17 44.88
CA ALA A 14 27.14 -9.02 44.58
C ALA A 14 27.76 -9.22 43.19
N LEU A 15 27.21 -8.61 42.18
CA LEU A 15 27.88 -8.43 40.89
C LEU A 15 28.90 -7.31 41.11
N GLU A 16 30.18 -7.66 41.27
CA GLU A 16 31.27 -6.72 41.11
C GLU A 16 31.08 -6.05 39.73
N CYS A 17 30.92 -4.75 39.70
CA CYS A 17 31.01 -3.92 38.51
C CYS A 17 32.42 -4.03 37.95
N MET A 18 32.67 -5.01 37.12
CA MET A 18 33.70 -4.89 36.11
C MET A 18 33.16 -3.93 35.04
N PRO A 19 33.94 -2.96 34.55
CA PRO A 19 33.55 -2.13 33.44
C PRO A 19 33.28 -3.09 32.27
N GLY A 20 32.01 -3.32 31.96
CA GLY A 20 31.61 -4.09 30.82
C GLY A 20 32.20 -3.41 29.58
N LYS A 21 33.11 -4.09 28.89
CA LYS A 21 33.42 -3.76 27.51
C LYS A 21 32.09 -3.70 26.81
N ALA A 22 31.78 -2.54 26.22
CA ALA A 22 30.74 -2.45 25.22
C ALA A 22 30.86 -3.66 24.29
N PRO A 23 29.77 -4.36 23.94
CA PRO A 23 29.86 -5.48 23.04
C PRO A 23 30.65 -5.02 21.84
N ALA A 24 31.75 -5.70 21.53
CA ALA A 24 32.58 -5.37 20.38
C ALA A 24 31.64 -5.36 19.18
N ALA A 25 31.55 -4.23 18.48
CA ALA A 25 30.80 -4.13 17.24
C ALA A 25 31.19 -5.37 16.40
N SER A 26 30.23 -6.18 16.02
CA SER A 26 30.51 -7.40 15.26
C SER A 26 31.35 -7.00 14.05
N ALA A 27 32.50 -7.63 13.85
CA ALA A 27 33.34 -7.32 12.72
C ALA A 27 32.51 -7.44 11.44
N GLN A 28 32.44 -6.38 10.64
CA GLN A 28 31.70 -6.32 9.38
C GLN A 28 32.64 -5.91 8.29
N THR A 29 32.44 -6.47 7.10
CA THR A 29 33.16 -6.02 5.91
C THR A 29 32.32 -4.98 5.17
N ALA A 30 32.85 -3.79 4.97
CA ALA A 30 32.17 -2.68 4.29
C ALA A 30 32.75 -2.48 2.89
N VAL A 31 31.85 -2.24 1.93
CA VAL A 31 32.14 -1.81 0.56
C VAL A 31 31.34 -0.55 0.29
N TYR A 32 31.94 0.48 -0.28
CA TYR A 32 31.28 1.76 -0.53
C TYR A 32 31.12 2.04 -2.02
N VAL A 33 29.97 2.62 -2.36
CA VAL A 33 29.60 3.06 -3.71
C VAL A 33 29.17 4.53 -3.65
N SER A 34 29.64 5.35 -4.58
CA SER A 34 29.18 6.72 -4.78
C SER A 34 28.94 6.95 -6.27
N ALA A 35 27.73 7.36 -6.64
CA ALA A 35 27.36 7.51 -8.04
C ALA A 35 28.36 8.40 -8.81
N GLY A 36 28.89 7.88 -9.93
CA GLY A 36 29.82 8.60 -10.78
C GLY A 36 31.27 8.73 -10.25
N ALA A 37 31.62 8.10 -9.12
CA ALA A 37 32.99 8.05 -8.66
C ALA A 37 33.88 7.28 -9.65
N GLU A 38 35.12 7.72 -9.82
CA GLU A 38 36.07 7.11 -10.74
C GLU A 38 37.27 6.50 -10.00
N ASN A 39 37.82 5.40 -10.52
CA ASN A 39 39.00 4.74 -10.00
C ASN A 39 38.90 4.33 -8.51
N GLY A 40 37.70 3.94 -8.08
CA GLY A 40 37.44 3.49 -6.72
C GLY A 40 38.03 2.10 -6.43
N ASP A 41 38.30 1.83 -5.15
CA ASP A 41 38.70 0.51 -4.66
C ASP A 41 37.65 -0.10 -3.69
N GLY A 42 36.56 0.66 -3.47
CA GLY A 42 35.44 0.29 -2.59
C GLY A 42 35.67 0.66 -1.13
N SER A 43 36.74 1.39 -0.79
CA SER A 43 36.89 2.00 0.52
C SER A 43 36.01 3.22 0.70
N PHE A 44 35.87 3.73 1.93
CA PHE A 44 35.12 4.96 2.20
C PHE A 44 35.69 6.18 1.48
N GLU A 45 37.03 6.28 1.43
CA GLU A 45 37.73 7.39 0.81
C GLU A 45 37.77 7.30 -0.73
N LYS A 46 37.63 6.07 -1.27
CA LYS A 46 37.65 5.78 -2.71
C LYS A 46 36.53 4.82 -3.07
N PRO A 47 35.26 5.24 -2.97
CA PRO A 47 34.11 4.40 -3.28
C PRO A 47 34.09 3.99 -4.75
N PHE A 48 33.47 2.87 -5.06
CA PHE A 48 33.17 2.48 -6.43
C PHE A 48 32.17 3.44 -7.07
N GLY A 49 32.22 3.59 -8.39
CA GLY A 49 31.30 4.44 -9.14
C GLY A 49 29.99 3.76 -9.52
N THR A 50 29.97 2.44 -9.53
CA THR A 50 28.83 1.63 -10.01
C THR A 50 28.49 0.49 -9.06
N LEU A 51 27.21 0.07 -9.12
CA LEU A 51 26.73 -1.09 -8.36
C LEU A 51 27.43 -2.38 -8.81
N GLU A 52 27.76 -2.49 -10.10
CA GLU A 52 28.45 -3.63 -10.69
C GLU A 52 29.87 -3.83 -10.14
N GLU A 53 30.60 -2.75 -9.94
CA GLU A 53 31.96 -2.81 -9.32
C GLU A 53 31.86 -3.33 -7.90
N ALA A 54 30.90 -2.82 -7.12
CA ALA A 54 30.65 -3.30 -5.76
C ALA A 54 30.22 -4.77 -5.74
N ARG A 55 29.31 -5.19 -6.63
CA ARG A 55 28.91 -6.59 -6.80
C ARG A 55 30.12 -7.48 -7.07
N ASN A 56 30.99 -7.08 -8.00
CA ASN A 56 32.19 -7.84 -8.33
C ASN A 56 33.16 -7.93 -7.14
N LYS A 57 33.30 -6.86 -6.36
CA LYS A 57 34.07 -6.87 -5.11
C LYS A 57 33.49 -7.83 -4.08
N VAL A 58 32.14 -7.79 -3.87
CA VAL A 58 31.44 -8.72 -2.98
C VAL A 58 31.69 -10.15 -3.41
N ARG A 59 31.56 -10.50 -4.70
CA ARG A 59 31.86 -11.82 -5.26
C ARG A 59 33.27 -12.30 -4.93
N ALA A 60 34.24 -11.38 -4.92
CA ALA A 60 35.64 -11.71 -4.63
C ALA A 60 35.89 -11.99 -3.14
N ILE A 61 35.30 -11.19 -2.24
CA ILE A 61 35.59 -11.25 -0.79
C ILE A 61 34.70 -12.24 -0.03
N LYS A 62 33.47 -12.53 -0.51
CA LYS A 62 32.53 -13.39 0.20
C LYS A 62 32.96 -14.84 0.37
N LYS A 63 33.88 -15.34 -0.47
CA LYS A 63 34.35 -16.73 -0.42
C LYS A 63 34.97 -17.09 0.92
N ASP A 64 35.60 -16.12 1.57
CA ASP A 64 36.29 -16.27 2.84
C ASP A 64 35.56 -15.52 3.98
N ALA A 65 34.39 -14.90 3.70
CA ALA A 65 33.69 -14.09 4.67
C ALA A 65 33.01 -14.97 5.74
N LYS A 66 33.34 -14.67 7.00
CA LYS A 66 32.70 -15.25 8.20
C LYS A 66 31.89 -14.20 8.96
N VAL A 67 31.71 -13.05 8.37
CA VAL A 67 31.01 -11.89 8.94
C VAL A 67 30.14 -11.24 7.87
N PRO A 68 29.05 -10.55 8.24
CA PRO A 68 28.20 -9.84 7.30
C PRO A 68 28.96 -8.88 6.40
N ILE A 69 28.55 -8.78 5.14
CA ILE A 69 29.09 -7.84 4.16
C ILE A 69 28.06 -6.73 3.94
N ASN A 70 28.46 -5.50 4.18
CA ASN A 70 27.59 -4.33 3.93
C ASN A 70 28.11 -3.56 2.73
N VAL A 71 27.24 -3.34 1.74
CA VAL A 71 27.47 -2.45 0.61
C VAL A 71 26.72 -1.15 0.89
N TYR A 72 27.46 -0.09 1.17
CA TYR A 72 26.91 1.21 1.47
C TYR A 72 26.87 2.09 0.22
N LEU A 73 25.67 2.51 -0.16
CA LEU A 73 25.45 3.48 -1.20
C LEU A 73 25.47 4.88 -0.57
N ARG A 74 26.37 5.73 -1.04
CA ARG A 74 26.43 7.13 -0.64
C ARG A 74 25.24 7.88 -1.22
N GLY A 75 24.85 8.98 -0.60
CA GLY A 75 23.75 9.82 -1.06
C GLY A 75 23.91 10.27 -2.50
N GLY A 76 22.80 10.25 -3.25
CA GLY A 76 22.77 10.69 -4.64
C GLY A 76 21.90 9.81 -5.54
N LEU A 77 21.86 10.17 -6.83
CA LEU A 77 21.06 9.49 -7.84
C LEU A 77 21.91 8.47 -8.61
N TYR A 78 21.48 7.24 -8.62
CA TYR A 78 22.05 6.11 -9.36
C TYR A 78 21.18 5.81 -10.57
N SER A 79 21.37 6.55 -11.66
CA SER A 79 20.58 6.37 -12.89
C SER A 79 20.88 5.05 -13.58
N ARG A 80 19.81 4.35 -13.99
CA ARG A 80 19.87 3.03 -14.62
C ARG A 80 19.12 3.03 -15.94
N SER A 81 19.77 2.57 -16.99
CA SER A 81 19.13 2.21 -18.27
C SER A 81 18.90 0.71 -18.38
N GLU A 82 19.61 -0.08 -17.55
CA GLU A 82 19.56 -1.53 -17.54
C GLU A 82 19.38 -2.04 -16.11
N THR A 83 18.81 -3.22 -15.98
CA THR A 83 18.56 -3.88 -14.70
C THR A 83 19.86 -4.17 -13.94
N PHE A 84 19.92 -3.80 -12.68
CA PHE A 84 20.92 -4.31 -11.76
C PHE A 84 20.56 -5.72 -11.33
N THR A 85 21.26 -6.73 -11.83
CA THR A 85 20.95 -8.13 -11.58
C THR A 85 21.91 -8.74 -10.55
N LEU A 86 21.32 -9.39 -9.53
CA LEU A 86 22.01 -10.29 -8.62
C LEU A 86 21.52 -11.72 -8.84
N GLU A 87 22.46 -12.66 -8.87
CA GLU A 87 22.21 -14.05 -9.20
C GLU A 87 22.67 -14.99 -8.07
N GLU A 88 22.47 -16.28 -8.20
CA GLU A 88 22.87 -17.32 -7.23
C GLU A 88 24.31 -17.12 -6.69
N GLN A 89 25.23 -16.72 -7.57
CA GLN A 89 26.62 -16.43 -7.19
C GLN A 89 26.78 -15.18 -6.30
N ASP A 90 25.73 -14.38 -6.09
CA ASP A 90 25.72 -13.19 -5.24
C ASP A 90 25.14 -13.48 -3.84
N SER A 91 24.69 -14.71 -3.59
CA SER A 91 24.12 -15.13 -2.32
C SER A 91 25.06 -14.92 -1.15
N GLY A 92 24.53 -14.50 -0.02
CA GLY A 92 25.20 -14.58 1.27
C GLY A 92 25.02 -15.96 1.93
N THR A 93 25.22 -16.02 3.23
CA THR A 93 24.87 -17.16 4.09
C THR A 93 24.14 -16.65 5.32
N ALA A 94 23.55 -17.54 6.12
CA ALA A 94 22.89 -17.15 7.37
C ALA A 94 23.83 -16.40 8.34
N GLU A 95 25.11 -16.82 8.39
CA GLU A 95 26.14 -16.22 9.25
C GLU A 95 26.75 -14.94 8.63
N ALA A 96 26.77 -14.85 7.29
CA ALA A 96 27.37 -13.76 6.54
C ALA A 96 26.43 -13.29 5.42
N PRO A 97 25.28 -12.66 5.74
CA PRO A 97 24.41 -12.08 4.74
C PRO A 97 25.07 -10.90 4.03
N VAL A 98 24.63 -10.62 2.81
CA VAL A 98 25.03 -9.44 2.03
C VAL A 98 23.92 -8.40 2.10
N THR A 99 24.23 -7.20 2.61
CA THR A 99 23.26 -6.12 2.75
C THR A 99 23.64 -4.93 1.89
N TRP A 100 22.77 -4.56 0.96
CA TRP A 100 22.83 -3.33 0.17
C TRP A 100 22.02 -2.26 0.89
N GLN A 101 22.62 -1.12 1.21
CA GLN A 101 21.92 -0.10 2.00
C GLN A 101 22.47 1.32 1.77
N SER A 102 21.62 2.32 1.95
CA SER A 102 22.10 3.70 2.02
C SER A 102 23.08 3.89 3.17
N TYR A 103 24.10 4.71 2.96
CA TYR A 103 25.01 5.09 4.04
C TYR A 103 24.27 5.94 5.09
N ARG A 104 24.68 5.83 6.33
CA ARG A 104 24.02 6.47 7.48
C ARG A 104 23.76 7.96 7.27
N GLY A 105 22.48 8.37 7.41
CA GLY A 105 22.08 9.77 7.26
C GLY A 105 22.12 10.31 5.82
N GLU A 106 22.35 9.44 4.83
CA GLU A 106 22.34 9.79 3.42
C GLU A 106 21.19 9.06 2.69
N THR A 107 20.65 9.66 1.66
CA THR A 107 19.62 9.05 0.80
C THR A 107 20.21 8.63 -0.52
N ALA A 108 20.25 7.34 -0.78
CA ALA A 108 20.61 6.79 -2.08
C ALA A 108 19.34 6.44 -2.85
N THR A 109 19.16 7.02 -4.04
CA THR A 109 18.00 6.79 -4.91
C THR A 109 18.44 6.11 -6.20
N ILE A 110 17.90 4.91 -6.48
CA ILE A 110 18.13 4.22 -7.74
C ILE A 110 16.98 4.57 -8.69
N VAL A 111 17.33 5.12 -9.84
CA VAL A 111 16.37 5.74 -10.77
C VAL A 111 16.40 5.01 -12.11
N GLY A 112 15.25 4.52 -12.57
CA GLY A 112 15.06 3.93 -13.91
C GLY A 112 14.84 4.98 -15.00
N GLY A 113 15.43 6.16 -14.85
CA GLY A 113 15.24 7.29 -15.72
C GLY A 113 16.47 8.22 -15.81
N THR A 114 16.28 9.35 -16.46
CA THR A 114 17.28 10.40 -16.56
C THR A 114 16.72 11.73 -16.06
N GLU A 115 17.58 12.51 -15.41
CA GLU A 115 17.24 13.86 -14.97
C GLU A 115 17.36 14.83 -16.16
N LEU A 116 16.37 15.68 -16.32
CA LEU A 116 16.30 16.77 -17.28
C LEU A 116 16.23 18.09 -16.51
N SER A 117 16.96 19.10 -16.97
CA SER A 117 16.93 20.45 -16.39
C SER A 117 15.96 21.34 -17.17
N MET A 118 15.20 22.17 -16.46
CA MET A 118 14.38 23.21 -17.13
C MET A 118 15.20 24.20 -17.95
N ALA A 119 16.51 24.32 -17.68
CA ALA A 119 17.43 25.12 -18.51
C ALA A 119 17.54 24.61 -19.96
N ASP A 120 17.22 23.34 -20.22
CA ASP A 120 17.24 22.73 -21.56
C ASP A 120 15.92 22.97 -22.34
N PHE A 121 14.90 23.54 -21.69
CA PHE A 121 13.60 23.76 -22.27
C PHE A 121 13.44 25.21 -22.76
N VAL A 122 12.68 25.36 -23.82
CA VAL A 122 12.29 26.66 -24.37
C VAL A 122 10.78 26.80 -24.37
N ALA A 123 10.25 28.01 -24.27
CA ALA A 123 8.82 28.24 -24.37
C ALA A 123 8.26 27.67 -25.69
N ALA A 124 7.14 26.97 -25.61
CA ALA A 124 6.47 26.40 -26.76
C ALA A 124 5.43 27.39 -27.33
N ASP A 125 5.47 27.55 -28.65
CA ASP A 125 4.59 28.48 -29.40
C ASP A 125 3.70 27.76 -30.42
N ASP A 126 3.58 26.44 -30.32
CA ASP A 126 2.84 25.60 -31.26
C ASP A 126 1.35 25.93 -31.22
N ALA A 127 0.75 26.04 -32.40
CA ALA A 127 -0.64 26.44 -32.53
C ALA A 127 -1.66 25.42 -31.92
N ALA A 128 -1.25 24.17 -31.77
CA ALA A 128 -2.08 23.13 -31.16
C ALA A 128 -2.23 23.32 -29.64
N ILE A 129 -1.29 24.02 -29.00
CA ILE A 129 -1.36 24.31 -27.56
C ILE A 129 -2.56 25.22 -27.27
N PRO A 130 -3.42 24.91 -26.29
CA PRO A 130 -4.53 25.74 -25.85
C PRO A 130 -4.12 27.21 -25.61
N GLU A 131 -4.98 28.16 -26.01
CA GLU A 131 -4.64 29.57 -25.91
C GLU A 131 -4.31 30.06 -24.50
N ASP A 132 -5.00 29.52 -23.51
CA ASP A 132 -4.81 29.82 -22.08
C ASP A 132 -3.56 29.17 -21.48
N ALA A 133 -2.99 28.14 -22.13
CA ALA A 133 -1.73 27.49 -21.76
C ALA A 133 -0.51 28.06 -22.51
N ARG A 134 -0.70 28.89 -23.56
CA ARG A 134 0.43 29.50 -24.28
C ARG A 134 1.27 30.38 -23.37
N GLY A 135 2.58 30.23 -23.49
CA GLY A 135 3.56 30.91 -22.64
C GLY A 135 3.80 30.24 -21.28
N LYS A 136 3.08 29.15 -20.97
CA LYS A 136 3.24 28.34 -19.76
C LYS A 136 3.75 26.92 -20.07
N VAL A 137 3.61 26.50 -21.33
CA VAL A 137 4.11 25.22 -21.84
C VAL A 137 5.53 25.41 -22.37
N TYR A 138 6.39 24.48 -22.07
CA TYR A 138 7.79 24.45 -22.49
C TYR A 138 8.07 23.17 -23.27
N LYS A 139 9.10 23.21 -24.16
CA LYS A 139 9.51 22.03 -24.95
C LYS A 139 11.02 21.86 -25.01
N CYS A 140 11.45 20.60 -25.02
CA CYS A 140 12.84 20.19 -25.23
C CYS A 140 12.91 19.03 -26.22
N ASN A 141 13.92 19.03 -27.10
CA ASN A 141 14.13 17.92 -28.02
C ASN A 141 14.98 16.83 -27.37
N ILE A 142 14.33 15.87 -26.70
CA ILE A 142 14.99 14.80 -25.94
C ILE A 142 15.75 13.81 -26.86
N ARG A 143 15.38 13.68 -28.12
CA ARG A 143 16.13 12.87 -29.10
C ARG A 143 17.54 13.42 -29.34
N LYS A 144 17.70 14.75 -29.34
CA LYS A 144 19.03 15.39 -29.40
C LYS A 144 19.87 15.18 -28.15
N MET A 145 19.24 14.87 -27.03
CA MET A 145 19.92 14.51 -25.78
C MET A 145 20.30 13.01 -25.71
N GLY A 146 20.09 12.25 -26.78
CA GLY A 146 20.39 10.82 -26.82
C GLY A 146 19.25 9.91 -26.38
N ILE A 147 18.09 10.45 -26.02
CA ILE A 147 16.89 9.67 -25.65
C ILE A 147 16.10 9.38 -26.95
N ALA A 148 16.55 8.41 -27.72
CA ALA A 148 15.96 8.07 -29.02
C ALA A 148 14.78 7.10 -28.90
N ASP A 149 14.83 6.16 -27.94
CA ASP A 149 13.79 5.19 -27.68
C ASP A 149 13.04 5.56 -26.39
N TYR A 150 12.06 6.42 -26.56
CA TYR A 150 11.20 6.85 -25.48
C TYR A 150 10.14 5.80 -25.09
N GLY A 151 9.84 4.88 -25.99
CA GLY A 151 8.84 3.84 -25.82
C GLY A 151 7.48 4.16 -26.41
N GLU A 152 6.56 3.24 -26.27
CA GLU A 152 5.21 3.33 -26.77
C GLU A 152 4.19 3.05 -25.67
N LEU A 153 3.05 3.77 -25.75
CA LEU A 153 1.87 3.40 -24.98
C LEU A 153 1.33 2.06 -25.46
N ALA A 154 0.79 1.27 -24.57
CA ALA A 154 0.30 -0.07 -24.88
C ALA A 154 -1.16 -0.26 -24.45
N VAL A 155 -1.85 -1.19 -25.10
CA VAL A 155 -3.18 -1.63 -24.64
C VAL A 155 -3.03 -2.28 -23.28
N ARG A 156 -3.81 -1.83 -22.30
CA ARG A 156 -3.77 -2.26 -20.89
C ARG A 156 -5.19 -2.42 -20.36
N GLY A 157 -5.30 -3.07 -19.23
CA GLY A 157 -6.53 -3.21 -18.46
C GLY A 157 -6.63 -4.56 -17.76
N ASN A 158 -7.62 -4.70 -16.88
CA ASN A 158 -7.90 -5.96 -16.19
C ASN A 158 -8.11 -7.13 -17.14
N SER A 159 -8.69 -6.86 -18.28
CA SER A 159 -8.98 -7.89 -19.28
C SER A 159 -7.73 -8.43 -19.98
N GLN A 160 -6.55 -8.34 -19.37
CA GLN A 160 -5.32 -8.87 -19.95
C GLN A 160 -5.48 -10.33 -20.43
N TYR A 161 -6.21 -11.15 -19.69
CA TYR A 161 -6.50 -12.52 -20.15
C TYR A 161 -7.29 -12.52 -21.45
N SER A 162 -8.35 -11.75 -21.56
CA SER A 162 -9.15 -11.61 -22.75
C SER A 162 -8.38 -10.88 -23.86
N LEU A 163 -7.59 -9.87 -23.52
CA LEU A 163 -6.71 -9.17 -24.46
C LEU A 163 -5.62 -10.09 -25.02
N HIS A 164 -5.05 -10.95 -24.18
CA HIS A 164 -4.09 -11.97 -24.62
C HIS A 164 -4.71 -12.94 -25.61
N GLN A 165 -5.95 -13.39 -25.37
CA GLN A 165 -6.67 -14.23 -26.31
C GLN A 165 -6.93 -13.54 -27.65
N LEU A 166 -7.04 -12.22 -27.67
CA LEU A 166 -7.17 -11.39 -28.87
C LEU A 166 -5.81 -11.06 -29.52
N GLY A 167 -4.69 -11.51 -28.94
CA GLY A 167 -3.34 -11.18 -29.41
C GLY A 167 -2.95 -9.71 -29.21
N LEU A 168 -3.63 -9.00 -28.31
CA LEU A 168 -3.44 -7.56 -28.11
C LEU A 168 -2.50 -7.20 -26.97
N VAL A 169 -2.06 -8.16 -26.18
CA VAL A 169 -1.11 -7.91 -25.09
C VAL A 169 0.28 -7.73 -25.70
N GLY A 170 0.71 -6.49 -25.77
CA GLY A 170 2.07 -6.12 -26.10
C GLY A 170 3.05 -6.41 -24.97
N GLU A 171 4.26 -5.89 -25.11
CA GLU A 171 5.32 -6.00 -24.12
C GLU A 171 4.87 -5.56 -22.72
N SER A 172 5.44 -6.15 -21.68
CA SER A 172 5.15 -5.87 -20.26
C SER A 172 5.58 -4.48 -19.78
N VAL A 173 6.08 -3.65 -20.68
CA VAL A 173 6.61 -2.32 -20.39
C VAL A 173 5.47 -1.31 -20.25
N SER A 174 5.49 -0.57 -19.16
CA SER A 174 4.47 0.44 -18.87
C SER A 174 4.72 1.77 -19.58
N ASP A 175 3.77 2.68 -19.44
CA ASP A 175 3.85 4.00 -20.00
C ASP A 175 5.01 4.77 -19.36
N PRO A 176 5.67 5.69 -20.09
CA PRO A 176 6.66 6.57 -19.50
C PRO A 176 6.02 7.52 -18.49
N GLU A 177 6.83 8.02 -17.56
CA GLU A 177 6.41 8.93 -16.51
C GLU A 177 7.37 10.10 -16.40
N ILE A 178 6.85 11.25 -15.97
CA ILE A 178 7.64 12.41 -15.57
C ILE A 178 7.40 12.67 -14.09
N VAL A 179 8.49 12.88 -13.36
CA VAL A 179 8.45 13.34 -11.97
C VAL A 179 9.14 14.70 -11.92
N TYR A 180 8.39 15.75 -11.59
CA TYR A 180 8.91 17.09 -11.39
C TYR A 180 9.42 17.22 -9.97
N HIS A 181 10.66 17.72 -9.80
CA HIS A 181 11.28 17.95 -8.51
C HIS A 181 11.16 19.43 -8.17
N LYS A 182 10.30 19.76 -7.21
CA LYS A 182 10.09 21.15 -6.76
C LYS A 182 11.20 21.60 -5.79
N ALA A 183 11.41 22.90 -5.75
CA ALA A 183 12.42 23.49 -4.87
C ALA A 183 12.10 23.29 -3.37
N ASP A 184 10.82 23.12 -3.01
CA ASP A 184 10.37 22.80 -1.64
C ASP A 184 10.64 21.36 -1.20
N GLY A 185 11.16 20.53 -2.11
CA GLY A 185 11.49 19.11 -1.85
C GLY A 185 10.35 18.13 -2.08
N GLU A 186 9.15 18.59 -2.45
CA GLU A 186 8.04 17.71 -2.84
C GLU A 186 8.13 17.37 -4.33
N ASP A 187 7.97 16.09 -4.65
CA ASP A 187 7.84 15.64 -6.02
C ASP A 187 6.40 15.82 -6.52
N PHE A 188 6.27 16.21 -7.79
CA PHE A 188 4.99 16.28 -8.48
C PHE A 188 5.00 15.32 -9.67
N VAL A 189 4.08 14.36 -9.68
CA VAL A 189 4.00 13.38 -10.76
C VAL A 189 3.23 13.96 -11.93
N GLY A 190 3.85 13.97 -13.09
CA GLY A 190 3.23 14.41 -14.33
C GLY A 190 2.25 13.39 -14.88
N VAL A 191 1.22 13.88 -15.56
CA VAL A 191 0.24 13.08 -16.28
C VAL A 191 0.28 13.38 -17.77
N LEU A 192 0.03 12.39 -18.62
CA LEU A 192 -0.15 12.62 -20.04
C LEU A 192 -1.35 13.56 -20.25
N ALA A 193 -1.15 14.61 -21.08
CA ALA A 193 -2.17 15.59 -21.39
C ALA A 193 -3.48 14.91 -21.77
N ARG A 194 -4.57 15.23 -21.05
CA ARG A 194 -5.84 14.48 -21.13
C ARG A 194 -7.06 15.39 -21.03
N TYR A 195 -8.19 14.85 -21.50
CA TYR A 195 -9.48 15.48 -21.31
C TYR A 195 -10.55 14.46 -20.86
N PRO A 196 -11.34 14.79 -19.82
CA PRO A 196 -11.18 15.95 -18.92
C PRO A 196 -9.93 15.79 -18.02
N ASN A 197 -9.42 16.91 -17.48
CA ASN A 197 -8.23 16.89 -16.59
C ASN A 197 -8.50 16.11 -15.30
N ASP A 198 -9.76 16.05 -14.87
CA ASP A 198 -10.23 15.22 -13.77
C ASP A 198 -11.54 14.53 -14.15
N GLY A 199 -11.79 13.34 -13.58
CA GLY A 199 -12.98 12.56 -13.84
C GLY A 199 -13.05 11.99 -15.26
N TYR A 200 -14.26 11.91 -15.81
CA TYR A 200 -14.58 11.17 -17.04
C TYR A 200 -15.64 11.86 -17.87
N MET A 201 -15.57 11.69 -19.19
CA MET A 201 -16.69 11.83 -20.11
C MET A 201 -17.58 10.59 -20.08
N THR A 202 -18.73 10.64 -20.72
CA THR A 202 -19.65 9.51 -20.96
C THR A 202 -19.71 9.10 -22.42
N VAL A 203 -19.93 7.81 -22.66
CA VAL A 203 -20.30 7.28 -23.97
C VAL A 203 -21.78 7.58 -24.19
N ASP A 204 -22.10 8.54 -25.04
CA ASP A 204 -23.47 9.00 -25.26
C ASP A 204 -24.10 8.41 -26.54
N ASN A 205 -23.27 8.05 -27.52
CA ASN A 205 -23.71 7.39 -28.76
C ASN A 205 -22.74 6.27 -29.14
N ILE A 206 -23.26 5.18 -29.68
CA ILE A 206 -22.47 4.03 -30.15
C ILE A 206 -22.86 3.73 -31.60
N GLU A 207 -21.87 3.71 -32.49
CA GLU A 207 -22.03 3.24 -33.86
C GLU A 207 -21.68 1.75 -34.00
N VAL A 208 -20.60 1.32 -33.30
CA VAL A 208 -20.12 -0.06 -33.28
C VAL A 208 -19.82 -0.47 -31.83
N TYR A 209 -20.49 -1.49 -31.34
CA TYR A 209 -20.36 -1.98 -29.98
C TYR A 209 -19.06 -2.76 -29.71
N GLY A 210 -18.41 -3.29 -30.75
CA GLY A 210 -17.11 -3.94 -30.68
C GLY A 210 -17.16 -5.44 -30.56
N ASP A 211 -17.64 -5.99 -29.46
CA ASP A 211 -17.77 -7.42 -29.20
C ASP A 211 -19.26 -7.84 -29.14
N LYS A 212 -19.50 -9.15 -29.18
CA LYS A 212 -20.76 -9.72 -28.77
C LYS A 212 -21.00 -9.42 -27.29
N PRO A 213 -22.25 -9.28 -26.88
CA PRO A 213 -22.55 -9.18 -25.45
C PRO A 213 -22.10 -10.49 -24.77
N GLY A 214 -21.61 -10.37 -23.56
CA GLY A 214 -21.49 -11.50 -22.67
C GLY A 214 -22.87 -12.11 -22.41
N ARG A 215 -22.91 -13.24 -21.70
CA ARG A 215 -24.14 -13.97 -21.34
C ARG A 215 -25.29 -13.13 -20.79
N TRP A 216 -24.96 -11.96 -20.23
CA TRP A 216 -25.88 -11.05 -19.57
C TRP A 216 -26.57 -10.02 -20.49
N GLY A 217 -26.06 -9.77 -21.66
CA GLY A 217 -26.52 -8.69 -22.53
C GLY A 217 -27.38 -9.13 -23.71
N GLU A 218 -28.08 -10.29 -23.60
CA GLU A 218 -28.85 -10.84 -24.70
C GLU A 218 -30.35 -10.50 -24.62
N THR A 219 -30.83 -9.99 -23.49
CA THR A 219 -32.24 -9.66 -23.29
C THR A 219 -32.56 -8.28 -23.84
N GLU A 220 -33.40 -8.22 -24.87
CA GLU A 220 -33.90 -6.98 -25.45
C GLU A 220 -34.57 -6.11 -24.37
N GLY A 221 -34.21 -4.82 -24.33
CA GLY A 221 -34.73 -3.89 -23.32
C GLY A 221 -33.89 -3.80 -22.06
N SER A 222 -32.86 -4.64 -21.86
CA SER A 222 -31.87 -4.45 -20.79
C SER A 222 -30.88 -3.33 -21.16
N ASN A 223 -30.31 -2.68 -20.15
CA ASN A 223 -29.28 -1.65 -20.35
C ASN A 223 -27.98 -2.24 -20.97
N GLU A 224 -27.85 -3.54 -20.97
CA GLU A 224 -26.69 -4.27 -21.50
C GLU A 224 -26.93 -4.89 -22.89
N TYR A 225 -28.09 -4.64 -23.47
CA TYR A 225 -28.49 -5.22 -24.75
C TYR A 225 -27.61 -4.70 -25.90
N VAL A 226 -27.07 -5.64 -26.68
CA VAL A 226 -26.40 -5.35 -27.95
C VAL A 226 -27.28 -5.88 -29.08
N PRO A 227 -27.67 -5.05 -30.07
CA PRO A 227 -28.48 -5.49 -31.21
C PRO A 227 -27.81 -6.66 -31.96
N PRO A 228 -28.58 -7.68 -32.41
CA PRO A 228 -28.01 -8.87 -33.03
C PRO A 228 -27.06 -8.57 -34.21
N GLU A 229 -27.39 -7.55 -35.01
CA GLU A 229 -26.58 -7.10 -36.14
C GLU A 229 -25.26 -6.44 -35.73
N GLN A 230 -25.12 -6.04 -34.48
CA GLN A 230 -23.92 -5.46 -33.89
C GLN A 230 -23.07 -6.46 -33.08
N ARG A 231 -23.46 -7.75 -33.05
CA ARG A 231 -22.74 -8.79 -32.33
C ARG A 231 -21.64 -9.38 -33.19
N HIS A 232 -20.42 -9.06 -32.90
CA HIS A 232 -19.24 -9.49 -33.67
C HIS A 232 -18.45 -10.58 -32.94
N ASN A 233 -18.09 -11.63 -33.68
CA ASN A 233 -17.21 -12.70 -33.21
C ASN A 233 -16.35 -13.19 -34.40
N PRO A 234 -15.02 -12.89 -34.49
CA PRO A 234 -14.23 -12.21 -33.43
C PRO A 234 -14.63 -10.74 -33.24
N PRO A 235 -14.26 -10.16 -32.07
CA PRO A 235 -14.47 -8.74 -31.78
C PRO A 235 -13.83 -7.83 -32.82
N ILE A 236 -14.46 -6.67 -33.07
CA ILE A 236 -13.94 -5.62 -33.96
C ILE A 236 -13.75 -4.31 -33.16
N PRO A 237 -12.94 -3.38 -33.65
CA PRO A 237 -12.75 -2.10 -32.99
C PRO A 237 -14.08 -1.33 -32.83
N PRO A 238 -14.43 -0.85 -31.64
CA PRO A 238 -15.64 -0.06 -31.41
C PRO A 238 -15.52 1.35 -31.97
N SER A 239 -16.70 1.99 -32.23
CA SER A 239 -16.78 3.41 -32.49
C SER A 239 -17.95 4.05 -31.73
N PHE A 240 -17.70 5.22 -31.15
CA PHE A 240 -18.60 5.89 -30.19
C PHE A 240 -18.31 7.39 -30.12
N SER A 241 -19.25 8.16 -29.56
CA SER A 241 -19.03 9.57 -29.27
C SER A 241 -19.61 9.99 -27.92
N SER A 242 -19.09 11.12 -27.41
CA SER A 242 -19.71 11.88 -26.33
C SER A 242 -20.49 13.05 -26.91
N ASN A 243 -21.45 13.57 -26.15
CA ASN A 243 -22.15 14.82 -26.49
C ASN A 243 -21.28 16.07 -26.24
N ASP A 244 -20.12 15.91 -25.62
CA ASP A 244 -19.17 17.01 -25.48
C ASP A 244 -18.58 17.41 -26.82
N THR A 245 -18.53 18.72 -27.09
CA THR A 245 -18.04 19.28 -28.37
C THR A 245 -16.51 19.52 -28.37
N ARG A 246 -15.82 19.14 -27.32
CA ARG A 246 -14.37 19.34 -27.17
C ARG A 246 -13.56 18.71 -28.32
N TYR A 247 -14.07 17.64 -28.92
CA TYR A 247 -13.47 16.96 -30.08
C TYR A 247 -13.12 17.89 -31.24
N GLN A 248 -13.81 19.03 -31.36
CA GLN A 248 -13.54 20.03 -32.41
C GLN A 248 -12.12 20.59 -32.32
N ARG A 249 -11.49 20.52 -31.17
CA ARG A 249 -10.10 20.96 -30.94
C ARG A 249 -9.07 19.88 -31.33
N TRP A 250 -9.44 18.60 -31.35
CA TRP A 250 -8.51 17.48 -31.56
C TRP A 250 -8.17 17.32 -33.05
N GLY A 251 -7.34 18.25 -33.52
CA GLY A 251 -7.04 18.40 -34.98
C GLY A 251 -6.20 17.26 -35.53
N ASN A 252 -5.33 16.68 -34.74
CA ASN A 252 -4.40 15.65 -35.16
C ASN A 252 -4.19 14.61 -34.07
N ALA A 253 -5.19 13.79 -33.86
CA ALA A 253 -5.23 12.75 -32.81
C ALA A 253 -4.34 11.54 -33.11
N LYS A 254 -3.21 11.71 -33.86
CA LYS A 254 -2.36 10.63 -34.36
C LYS A 254 -1.87 9.65 -33.27
N TYR A 255 -1.64 10.16 -32.09
CA TYR A 255 -1.13 9.38 -30.97
C TYR A 255 -2.08 9.34 -29.77
N ALA A 256 -3.35 9.72 -29.99
CA ALA A 256 -4.36 9.71 -28.94
C ALA A 256 -4.72 8.30 -28.48
N TRP A 257 -5.04 8.20 -27.22
CA TRP A 257 -5.53 7.00 -26.54
C TRP A 257 -6.79 7.32 -25.76
N VAL A 258 -7.62 6.32 -25.56
CA VAL A 258 -8.76 6.40 -24.64
C VAL A 258 -8.60 5.35 -23.55
N PHE A 259 -8.92 5.74 -22.33
CA PHE A 259 -9.08 4.85 -21.18
C PHE A 259 -10.55 4.84 -20.80
N GLY A 260 -11.10 3.68 -20.46
CA GLY A 260 -12.48 3.62 -20.00
C GLY A 260 -12.85 2.32 -19.30
N TYR A 261 -13.97 2.42 -18.58
CA TYR A 261 -14.75 1.30 -18.09
C TYR A 261 -15.88 1.06 -19.11
N TRP A 262 -15.59 0.23 -20.11
CA TRP A 262 -16.40 0.18 -21.32
C TRP A 262 -17.75 -0.54 -21.17
N ARG A 263 -17.81 -1.49 -20.24
CA ARG A 263 -19.03 -2.25 -19.93
C ARG A 263 -19.25 -2.42 -18.43
N TYR A 264 -18.29 -3.01 -17.76
CA TYR A 264 -18.32 -3.32 -16.33
C TYR A 264 -17.32 -2.43 -15.60
N ASP A 265 -17.70 -1.89 -14.45
CA ASP A 265 -16.80 -1.06 -13.65
C ASP A 265 -15.72 -1.87 -12.92
N TRP A 266 -15.73 -3.19 -13.05
CA TRP A 266 -14.64 -4.07 -12.66
C TRP A 266 -13.65 -4.37 -13.81
N SER A 267 -13.82 -3.80 -14.99
CA SER A 267 -12.99 -4.08 -16.16
C SER A 267 -12.64 -2.80 -16.92
N ASP A 268 -11.49 -2.25 -16.64
CA ASP A 268 -10.90 -1.14 -17.36
C ASP A 268 -10.14 -1.61 -18.60
N GLN A 269 -9.99 -0.72 -19.58
CA GLN A 269 -9.12 -0.95 -20.75
C GLN A 269 -8.71 0.36 -21.40
N THR A 270 -7.43 0.44 -21.81
CA THR A 270 -6.93 1.46 -22.74
C THR A 270 -7.05 0.99 -24.18
N MET A 271 -7.39 1.89 -25.10
CA MET A 271 -7.42 1.61 -26.54
C MET A 271 -6.77 2.76 -27.30
N ARG A 272 -5.96 2.43 -28.34
CA ARG A 272 -5.44 3.46 -29.23
C ARG A 272 -6.55 3.98 -30.12
N VAL A 273 -6.57 5.28 -30.35
CA VAL A 273 -7.50 5.94 -31.28
C VAL A 273 -6.98 5.75 -32.71
N ASP A 274 -7.83 5.26 -33.60
CA ASP A 274 -7.58 5.18 -35.06
C ASP A 274 -7.89 6.52 -35.71
N SER A 275 -9.08 7.08 -35.43
CA SER A 275 -9.54 8.34 -36.00
C SER A 275 -10.60 9.00 -35.13
N ILE A 276 -10.75 10.32 -35.30
CA ILE A 276 -11.82 11.12 -34.72
C ILE A 276 -12.48 11.91 -35.87
N ASP A 277 -13.79 11.74 -36.05
CA ASP A 277 -14.54 12.54 -37.03
C ASP A 277 -14.77 13.96 -36.47
N LYS A 278 -14.22 14.96 -37.12
CA LYS A 278 -14.32 16.37 -36.70
C LYS A 278 -15.72 16.99 -36.77
N ASN A 279 -16.63 16.36 -37.50
CA ASN A 279 -17.99 16.87 -37.64
C ASN A 279 -18.95 16.25 -36.62
N THR A 280 -18.75 14.99 -36.31
CA THR A 280 -19.66 14.21 -35.44
C THR A 280 -19.08 13.88 -34.07
N GLY A 281 -17.77 13.99 -33.87
CA GLY A 281 -17.09 13.62 -32.66
C GLY A 281 -16.94 12.09 -32.45
N VAL A 282 -17.24 11.31 -33.50
CA VAL A 282 -17.11 9.85 -33.42
C VAL A 282 -15.63 9.48 -33.31
N ILE A 283 -15.30 8.80 -32.22
CA ILE A 283 -14.00 8.21 -31.93
C ILE A 283 -14.03 6.76 -32.37
N LYS A 284 -13.15 6.36 -33.27
CA LYS A 284 -12.95 4.98 -33.68
C LYS A 284 -11.68 4.44 -33.05
N SER A 285 -11.80 3.31 -32.36
CA SER A 285 -10.63 2.62 -31.82
C SER A 285 -9.85 1.89 -32.89
N ALA A 286 -8.53 1.75 -32.69
CA ALA A 286 -7.66 0.92 -33.53
C ALA A 286 -7.66 -0.55 -33.13
N THR A 287 -8.14 -0.87 -31.91
CA THR A 287 -8.12 -2.22 -31.34
C THR A 287 -9.49 -2.59 -30.79
N PRO A 288 -9.85 -3.87 -30.77
CA PRO A 288 -11.06 -4.34 -30.11
C PRO A 288 -11.07 -4.04 -28.62
N SER A 289 -12.27 -3.88 -28.05
CA SER A 289 -12.48 -3.93 -26.61
C SER A 289 -12.69 -5.38 -26.14
N ALA A 290 -12.34 -5.66 -24.89
CA ALA A 290 -12.52 -7.00 -24.29
C ALA A 290 -14.00 -7.37 -24.11
N TYR A 291 -14.84 -6.36 -23.94
CA TYR A 291 -16.29 -6.46 -23.86
C TYR A 291 -16.92 -5.40 -24.77
N SER A 292 -18.16 -5.64 -25.25
CA SER A 292 -18.92 -4.61 -25.96
C SER A 292 -19.04 -3.34 -25.13
N ILE A 293 -18.91 -2.18 -25.76
CA ILE A 293 -19.08 -0.91 -25.06
C ILE A 293 -20.57 -0.65 -24.77
N LEU A 294 -20.88 0.14 -23.75
CA LEU A 294 -22.26 0.48 -23.36
C LEU A 294 -22.47 2.00 -23.26
N LEU A 295 -23.71 2.42 -23.51
CA LEU A 295 -24.15 3.81 -23.29
C LEU A 295 -24.04 4.18 -21.79
N GLY A 296 -23.64 5.41 -21.51
CA GLY A 296 -23.49 5.92 -20.17
C GLY A 296 -22.22 5.50 -19.45
N GLN A 297 -21.42 4.64 -20.06
CA GLN A 297 -20.11 4.26 -19.52
C GLN A 297 -19.12 5.41 -19.67
N ARG A 298 -18.08 5.37 -18.83
CA ARG A 298 -17.18 6.49 -18.58
C ARG A 298 -15.80 6.25 -19.17
N PHE A 299 -15.26 7.30 -19.79
CA PHE A 299 -13.94 7.28 -20.40
C PHE A 299 -13.27 8.65 -20.37
N TYR A 300 -11.98 8.70 -20.59
CA TYR A 300 -11.24 9.92 -20.95
C TYR A 300 -10.34 9.66 -22.16
N ILE A 301 -10.00 10.74 -22.86
CA ILE A 301 -9.02 10.71 -23.93
C ILE A 301 -7.71 11.35 -23.45
N TYR A 302 -6.57 10.83 -23.89
CA TYR A 302 -5.27 11.31 -23.42
C TYR A 302 -4.19 11.22 -24.50
N ASN A 303 -3.02 11.77 -24.19
CA ASN A 303 -1.89 11.92 -25.08
C ASN A 303 -2.21 12.82 -26.28
N LEU A 304 -2.72 13.99 -25.99
CA LEU A 304 -3.10 15.02 -26.95
C LEU A 304 -2.41 16.35 -26.63
N LEU A 305 -1.66 16.92 -27.59
CA LEU A 305 -1.06 18.25 -27.42
C LEU A 305 -2.12 19.35 -27.26
N GLU A 306 -3.29 19.17 -27.89
CA GLU A 306 -4.44 20.06 -27.80
C GLU A 306 -5.10 20.11 -26.43
N GLU A 307 -4.75 19.19 -25.53
CA GLU A 307 -5.25 19.12 -24.15
C GLU A 307 -4.13 19.33 -23.11
N LEU A 308 -2.99 19.87 -23.52
CA LEU A 308 -1.91 20.26 -22.63
C LEU A 308 -2.25 21.63 -22.00
N ASP A 309 -3.18 21.67 -21.05
CA ASP A 309 -3.73 22.90 -20.47
C ASP A 309 -3.73 22.96 -18.93
N SER A 310 -3.21 21.94 -18.27
CA SER A 310 -3.12 21.86 -16.80
C SER A 310 -1.69 21.65 -16.29
N VAL A 311 -1.41 22.20 -15.12
CA VAL A 311 -0.07 22.06 -14.48
C VAL A 311 0.26 20.59 -14.25
N GLY A 312 1.47 20.19 -14.62
CA GLY A 312 1.97 18.81 -14.50
C GLY A 312 1.67 17.96 -15.72
N GLU A 313 0.85 18.41 -16.63
CA GLU A 313 0.62 17.68 -17.87
C GLU A 313 1.84 17.73 -18.80
N TRP A 314 1.97 16.68 -19.61
CA TRP A 314 3.02 16.55 -20.59
C TRP A 314 2.59 15.77 -21.83
N TYR A 315 3.30 15.97 -22.94
CA TYR A 315 3.08 15.32 -24.21
C TYR A 315 4.40 15.07 -24.93
N TYR A 316 4.55 13.91 -25.56
CA TYR A 316 5.71 13.61 -26.39
C TYR A 316 5.34 13.45 -27.85
N ASP A 317 5.89 14.33 -28.70
CA ASP A 317 5.77 14.21 -30.15
C ASP A 317 6.86 13.26 -30.67
N LYS A 318 6.46 12.04 -31.00
CA LYS A 318 7.36 11.01 -31.50
C LYS A 318 7.98 11.32 -32.87
N ASP A 319 7.31 12.14 -33.70
CA ASP A 319 7.81 12.49 -35.02
C ASP A 319 8.97 13.48 -34.95
N SER A 320 8.80 14.54 -34.20
CA SER A 320 9.80 15.59 -34.02
C SER A 320 10.83 15.31 -32.94
N GLY A 321 10.48 14.46 -31.93
CA GLY A 321 11.29 14.18 -30.75
C GLY A 321 11.20 15.25 -29.66
N PHE A 322 10.20 16.13 -29.73
CA PHE A 322 9.96 17.14 -28.70
C PHE A 322 9.12 16.59 -27.57
N LEU A 323 9.59 16.77 -26.35
CA LEU A 323 8.85 16.64 -25.11
C LEU A 323 8.27 18.01 -24.76
N TYR A 324 6.96 18.08 -24.56
CA TYR A 324 6.22 19.27 -24.12
C TYR A 324 5.77 19.06 -22.68
N VAL A 325 5.93 20.06 -21.84
CA VAL A 325 5.59 20.02 -20.41
C VAL A 325 4.88 21.31 -20.00
N TYR A 326 3.89 21.22 -19.13
CA TYR A 326 3.38 22.34 -18.36
C TYR A 326 3.86 22.18 -16.90
N PRO A 327 5.08 22.63 -16.58
CA PRO A 327 5.72 22.32 -15.33
C PRO A 327 5.09 23.08 -14.14
N PRO A 328 5.10 22.52 -12.93
CA PRO A 328 4.62 23.21 -11.73
C PRO A 328 5.55 24.36 -11.32
N GLU A 329 6.80 24.33 -11.73
CA GLU A 329 7.80 25.35 -11.45
C GLU A 329 8.65 25.63 -12.69
N VAL A 330 8.95 26.91 -12.92
CA VAL A 330 9.79 27.37 -14.02
C VAL A 330 10.96 28.15 -13.46
N SER A 331 12.05 27.46 -13.18
CA SER A 331 13.34 28.06 -12.86
C SER A 331 14.44 27.27 -13.57
N PRO A 332 15.61 27.86 -13.86
CA PRO A 332 16.74 27.13 -14.46
C PRO A 332 17.22 25.96 -13.57
N GLU A 333 16.96 26.04 -12.28
CA GLU A 333 17.31 25.05 -11.25
C GLU A 333 16.28 23.93 -11.14
N ALA A 334 15.04 24.15 -11.60
CA ALA A 334 13.99 23.16 -11.60
C ALA A 334 14.38 21.95 -12.46
N LYS A 335 14.10 20.79 -11.97
CA LYS A 335 14.48 19.52 -12.58
C LYS A 335 13.26 18.61 -12.72
N MET A 336 13.40 17.62 -13.57
CA MET A 336 12.45 16.53 -13.68
C MET A 336 13.16 15.23 -14.03
N THR A 337 12.61 14.13 -13.59
CA THR A 337 13.07 12.81 -14.00
C THR A 337 12.11 12.24 -15.03
N LEU A 338 12.63 11.85 -16.19
CA LEU A 338 11.92 11.12 -17.23
C LEU A 338 12.26 9.63 -17.13
N SER A 339 11.26 8.77 -16.89
CA SER A 339 11.47 7.32 -16.87
C SER A 339 11.68 6.79 -18.30
N PHE A 340 12.70 5.97 -18.50
CA PHE A 340 12.94 5.33 -19.80
C PHE A 340 13.36 3.86 -19.69
N ALA A 341 13.80 3.39 -18.52
CA ALA A 341 14.15 1.99 -18.31
C ALA A 341 12.93 1.10 -18.55
N LYS A 342 13.08 0.13 -19.46
CA LYS A 342 12.01 -0.80 -19.89
C LYS A 342 12.00 -2.11 -19.10
N SER A 343 12.93 -2.28 -18.21
CA SER A 343 13.08 -3.47 -17.35
C SER A 343 13.12 -3.04 -15.88
N ASP A 344 12.99 -4.01 -15.00
CA ASP A 344 13.06 -3.78 -13.55
C ASP A 344 14.37 -3.09 -13.17
N ILE A 345 14.32 -2.19 -12.20
CA ILE A 345 15.53 -1.50 -11.72
C ILE A 345 16.48 -2.54 -11.10
N VAL A 346 15.95 -3.42 -10.25
CA VAL A 346 16.71 -4.52 -9.61
C VAL A 346 16.01 -5.85 -9.86
N SER A 347 16.80 -6.86 -10.22
CA SER A 347 16.32 -8.24 -10.37
C SER A 347 17.19 -9.18 -9.55
N LEU A 348 16.55 -9.95 -8.67
CA LEU A 348 17.15 -10.94 -7.80
C LEU A 348 16.73 -12.34 -8.28
N ASN A 349 17.68 -13.16 -8.64
CA ASN A 349 17.40 -14.46 -9.25
C ASN A 349 18.14 -15.59 -8.55
N LYS A 350 17.40 -16.55 -7.99
CA LYS A 350 17.91 -17.80 -7.38
C LYS A 350 18.95 -17.58 -6.28
N LEU A 351 18.88 -16.46 -5.58
CA LEU A 351 19.83 -16.12 -4.52
C LEU A 351 19.23 -16.30 -3.13
N SER A 352 20.13 -16.27 -2.12
CA SER A 352 19.75 -16.39 -0.72
C SER A 352 20.56 -15.44 0.16
N TYR A 353 19.96 -15.02 1.27
CA TYR A 353 20.60 -14.18 2.31
C TYR A 353 21.16 -12.86 1.77
N VAL A 354 20.34 -12.19 0.97
CA VAL A 354 20.62 -10.84 0.47
C VAL A 354 19.54 -9.89 0.98
N ASN A 355 19.97 -8.73 1.49
CA ASN A 355 19.08 -7.72 2.04
C ASN A 355 19.24 -6.42 1.29
N PHE A 356 18.12 -5.68 1.14
CA PHE A 356 18.09 -4.28 0.71
C PHE A 356 17.51 -3.44 1.85
N LYS A 357 18.19 -2.36 2.24
CA LYS A 357 17.74 -1.56 3.38
C LYS A 357 17.89 -0.05 3.10
N ARG A 358 16.82 0.71 3.34
CA ARG A 358 16.81 2.20 3.24
C ARG A 358 17.34 2.74 1.91
N ILE A 359 16.90 2.14 0.81
CA ILE A 359 17.20 2.60 -0.55
C ILE A 359 15.89 3.07 -1.17
N ASN A 360 15.95 4.20 -1.88
CA ASN A 360 14.82 4.71 -2.64
C ASN A 360 14.88 4.20 -4.08
N PHE A 361 13.73 3.85 -4.66
CA PHE A 361 13.56 3.43 -6.05
C PHE A 361 12.47 4.27 -6.71
N THR A 362 12.75 4.80 -7.89
CA THR A 362 11.78 5.66 -8.58
C THR A 362 11.95 5.64 -10.09
N ALA A 363 10.92 6.14 -10.78
CA ALA A 363 10.92 6.51 -12.19
C ALA A 363 11.37 5.40 -13.14
N THR A 364 10.71 4.23 -13.11
CA THR A 364 10.88 3.17 -14.10
C THR A 364 9.59 2.88 -14.85
N ARG A 365 9.71 2.40 -16.08
CA ARG A 365 8.58 1.92 -16.91
C ARG A 365 8.22 0.44 -16.63
N SER A 366 8.91 -0.19 -15.70
CA SER A 366 8.69 -1.57 -15.25
C SER A 366 8.56 -1.61 -13.73
N ASN A 367 8.85 -2.74 -13.10
CA ASN A 367 8.83 -2.86 -11.65
C ASN A 367 10.11 -2.24 -11.03
N ALA A 368 10.03 -1.81 -9.78
CA ALA A 368 11.24 -1.39 -9.09
C ALA A 368 12.13 -2.58 -8.75
N VAL A 369 11.58 -3.60 -8.07
CA VAL A 369 12.34 -4.78 -7.63
C VAL A 369 11.58 -6.06 -7.98
N SER A 370 12.27 -7.03 -8.59
CA SER A 370 11.78 -8.40 -8.77
C SER A 370 12.64 -9.42 -8.04
N VAL A 371 11.99 -10.40 -7.40
CA VAL A 371 12.60 -11.47 -6.60
C VAL A 371 12.08 -12.79 -7.11
N ASN A 372 12.92 -13.55 -7.82
CA ASN A 372 12.52 -14.75 -8.53
C ASN A 372 13.25 -15.98 -8.00
N SER A 373 12.52 -16.97 -7.50
CA SER A 373 13.06 -18.24 -7.00
C SER A 373 14.15 -18.06 -5.94
N CYS A 374 13.99 -17.04 -5.06
CA CYS A 374 14.94 -16.70 -4.02
C CYS A 374 14.52 -17.25 -2.65
N SER A 375 15.43 -17.19 -1.68
CA SER A 375 15.11 -17.50 -0.28
C SER A 375 15.84 -16.59 0.68
N ASP A 376 15.22 -16.33 1.85
CA ASP A 376 15.85 -15.55 2.92
C ASP A 376 16.31 -14.14 2.44
N VAL A 377 15.44 -13.46 1.66
CA VAL A 377 15.65 -12.10 1.18
C VAL A 377 14.87 -11.14 2.06
N ARG A 378 15.49 -10.01 2.44
CA ARG A 378 14.81 -8.96 3.19
C ARG A 378 14.87 -7.63 2.44
N MET A 379 13.74 -6.96 2.45
CA MET A 379 13.56 -5.59 1.97
C MET A 379 13.02 -4.77 3.12
N ASP A 380 13.89 -4.00 3.76
CA ASP A 380 13.55 -3.25 4.98
C ASP A 380 13.64 -1.74 4.71
N TYR A 381 12.57 -1.00 5.03
CA TYR A 381 12.51 0.47 4.96
C TYR A 381 12.85 1.04 3.58
N LEU A 382 12.42 0.39 2.53
CA LEU A 382 12.54 0.92 1.17
C LEU A 382 11.47 1.99 0.93
N GLU A 383 11.82 3.04 0.22
CA GLU A 383 10.84 3.93 -0.38
C GLU A 383 10.77 3.66 -1.88
N ILE A 384 9.60 3.30 -2.36
CA ILE A 384 9.37 2.94 -3.77
C ILE A 384 8.20 3.75 -4.29
N CYS A 385 8.45 4.61 -5.25
CA CYS A 385 7.41 5.48 -5.78
C CYS A 385 7.59 5.79 -7.27
N ASN A 386 6.51 6.29 -7.89
CA ASN A 386 6.53 6.76 -9.27
C ASN A 386 7.06 5.69 -10.24
N VAL A 387 6.58 4.47 -10.09
CA VAL A 387 6.92 3.34 -10.95
C VAL A 387 5.71 2.94 -11.77
N ALA A 388 5.88 2.75 -13.07
CA ALA A 388 4.78 2.46 -13.96
C ALA A 388 4.35 0.98 -13.93
N GLY A 389 5.14 0.11 -13.32
CA GLY A 389 4.80 -1.28 -12.98
C GLY A 389 4.48 -1.46 -11.50
N MET A 390 4.93 -2.57 -10.92
CA MET A 390 4.80 -2.88 -9.49
C MET A 390 5.98 -2.32 -8.68
N GLY A 391 5.74 -2.05 -7.40
CA GLY A 391 6.83 -1.73 -6.48
C GLY A 391 7.74 -2.95 -6.26
N VAL A 392 7.23 -4.03 -5.69
CA VAL A 392 7.99 -5.27 -5.42
C VAL A 392 7.23 -6.48 -5.96
N GLY A 393 7.86 -7.27 -6.81
CA GLY A 393 7.36 -8.55 -7.29
C GLY A 393 8.14 -9.72 -6.72
N VAL A 394 7.52 -10.54 -5.85
CA VAL A 394 8.08 -11.77 -5.30
C VAL A 394 7.41 -12.97 -5.95
N TYR A 395 8.19 -13.84 -6.58
CA TYR A 395 7.71 -15.00 -7.34
C TYR A 395 8.50 -16.26 -6.96
N ASP A 396 7.82 -17.37 -6.74
CA ASP A 396 8.38 -18.68 -6.45
C ASP A 396 9.45 -18.66 -5.35
N SER A 397 9.33 -17.77 -4.40
CA SER A 397 10.34 -17.47 -3.39
C SER A 397 9.88 -17.87 -2.00
N TYR A 398 10.85 -18.08 -1.10
CA TYR A 398 10.62 -18.57 0.24
C TYR A 398 11.27 -17.64 1.28
N ARG A 399 10.59 -17.41 2.39
CA ARG A 399 11.08 -16.60 3.53
C ARG A 399 11.57 -15.23 3.09
N THR A 400 10.88 -14.65 2.09
CA THR A 400 11.11 -13.26 1.70
C THR A 400 10.31 -12.35 2.60
N THR A 401 10.95 -11.33 3.13
CA THR A 401 10.31 -10.33 4.00
C THR A 401 10.35 -8.96 3.35
N VAL A 402 9.20 -8.28 3.30
CA VAL A 402 9.05 -6.86 2.94
C VAL A 402 8.54 -6.15 4.19
N SER A 403 9.37 -5.32 4.81
CA SER A 403 9.07 -4.75 6.14
C SER A 403 9.36 -3.26 6.21
N GLY A 404 8.43 -2.50 6.78
CA GLY A 404 8.59 -1.04 6.98
C GLY A 404 8.73 -0.23 5.70
N CYS A 405 8.33 -0.77 4.55
CA CYS A 405 8.48 -0.10 3.27
C CYS A 405 7.33 0.87 3.01
N HIS A 406 7.65 2.01 2.41
CA HIS A 406 6.69 2.97 1.88
C HIS A 406 6.61 2.80 0.36
N ILE A 407 5.46 2.35 -0.16
CA ILE A 407 5.30 2.05 -1.59
C ILE A 407 4.03 2.74 -2.09
N TYR A 408 4.19 3.67 -3.01
CA TYR A 408 3.08 4.47 -3.48
C TYR A 408 3.24 4.91 -4.94
N ASN A 409 2.16 5.40 -5.51
CA ASN A 409 2.10 5.91 -6.87
C ASN A 409 2.64 4.90 -7.90
N THR A 410 2.16 3.64 -7.77
CA THR A 410 2.52 2.55 -8.67
C THR A 410 1.50 2.41 -9.80
N GLY A 411 1.95 2.04 -10.99
CA GLY A 411 1.08 1.83 -12.15
C GLY A 411 0.22 0.56 -12.03
N ALA A 412 0.74 -0.43 -11.31
CA ALA A 412 0.06 -1.68 -10.97
C ALA A 412 0.01 -1.86 -9.43
N SER A 413 0.10 -3.09 -8.93
CA SER A 413 0.12 -3.35 -7.46
C SER A 413 1.38 -2.79 -6.78
N CYS A 414 1.28 -2.42 -5.50
CA CYS A 414 2.48 -2.12 -4.73
C CYS A 414 3.34 -3.36 -4.53
N VAL A 415 2.75 -4.48 -4.09
CA VAL A 415 3.49 -5.73 -3.82
C VAL A 415 2.75 -6.93 -4.42
N ASN A 416 3.50 -7.84 -5.05
CA ASN A 416 3.08 -9.21 -5.30
C ASN A 416 3.91 -10.14 -4.40
N LEU A 417 3.25 -11.00 -3.63
CA LEU A 417 3.88 -11.88 -2.65
C LEU A 417 3.47 -13.32 -2.90
N ALA A 418 4.24 -14.04 -3.74
CA ALA A 418 3.91 -15.39 -4.15
C ALA A 418 5.07 -16.37 -3.91
N GLY A 419 4.72 -17.59 -3.49
CA GLY A 419 5.66 -18.68 -3.24
C GLY A 419 5.01 -19.86 -2.53
N GLY A 420 5.82 -20.84 -2.17
CA GLY A 420 5.35 -22.12 -1.63
C GLY A 420 4.94 -23.10 -2.73
N ASP A 421 4.61 -24.33 -2.32
CA ASP A 421 4.25 -25.40 -3.26
C ASP A 421 2.80 -25.85 -3.04
N ALA A 422 1.93 -25.51 -3.98
CA ALA A 422 0.53 -25.88 -3.95
C ALA A 422 0.26 -27.40 -4.07
N ASN A 423 1.20 -28.18 -4.62
CA ASN A 423 1.03 -29.63 -4.71
C ASN A 423 1.14 -30.33 -3.36
N THR A 424 1.98 -29.82 -2.50
CA THR A 424 2.28 -30.39 -1.18
C THR A 424 1.75 -29.54 -0.04
N LEU A 425 1.18 -28.37 -0.33
CA LEU A 425 0.83 -27.31 0.62
C LEU A 425 1.99 -26.88 1.50
N THR A 426 3.22 -26.89 0.94
CA THR A 426 4.41 -26.39 1.64
C THR A 426 4.37 -24.87 1.66
N PRO A 427 4.38 -24.25 2.86
CA PRO A 427 4.25 -22.79 2.96
C PRO A 427 5.51 -22.07 2.46
N SER A 428 5.32 -20.92 1.84
CA SER A 428 6.42 -20.04 1.44
C SER A 428 7.14 -19.41 2.64
N GLY A 429 6.39 -19.08 3.69
CA GLY A 429 6.88 -18.27 4.79
C GLY A 429 7.22 -16.84 4.41
N ASN A 430 6.70 -16.35 3.29
CA ASN A 430 6.86 -14.97 2.86
C ASN A 430 6.02 -14.04 3.75
N VAL A 431 6.57 -12.88 4.12
CA VAL A 431 5.93 -11.92 5.02
C VAL A 431 5.97 -10.51 4.44
N MET A 432 4.85 -9.81 4.50
CA MET A 432 4.79 -8.36 4.33
C MET A 432 4.22 -7.75 5.62
N GLU A 433 4.97 -6.83 6.24
CA GLU A 433 4.60 -6.25 7.51
C GLU A 433 5.00 -4.79 7.66
N ASN A 434 4.20 -4.02 8.38
CA ASN A 434 4.45 -2.61 8.69
C ASN A 434 4.74 -1.75 7.47
N CYS A 435 4.15 -2.08 6.32
CA CYS A 435 4.29 -1.32 5.10
C CYS A 435 3.14 -0.33 4.92
N TRP A 436 3.44 0.78 4.30
CA TRP A 436 2.50 1.80 3.91
C TRP A 436 2.30 1.79 2.41
N LEU A 437 1.09 1.46 1.98
CA LEU A 437 0.74 1.26 0.58
C LEU A 437 -0.41 2.17 0.19
N HIS A 438 -0.21 3.08 -0.74
CA HIS A 438 -1.26 3.98 -1.19
C HIS A 438 -1.04 4.48 -2.62
N ASP A 439 -2.07 5.08 -3.21
CA ASP A 439 -2.03 5.62 -4.57
C ASP A 439 -1.49 4.61 -5.59
N PHE A 440 -1.97 3.37 -5.51
CA PHE A 440 -1.57 2.28 -6.38
C PHE A 440 -2.53 2.10 -7.56
N ALA A 441 -2.14 1.26 -8.53
CA ALA A 441 -2.95 0.86 -9.67
C ALA A 441 -3.40 2.06 -10.54
N LYS A 442 -2.52 3.02 -10.76
CA LYS A 442 -2.85 4.23 -11.55
C LYS A 442 -3.00 3.97 -13.04
N THR A 443 -2.31 2.94 -13.58
CA THR A 443 -2.32 2.58 -15.01
C THR A 443 -3.27 1.43 -15.31
N ILE A 444 -3.23 0.35 -14.51
CA ILE A 444 -4.17 -0.77 -14.55
C ILE A 444 -5.03 -0.65 -13.30
N LYS A 445 -6.23 -0.12 -13.46
CA LYS A 445 -7.05 0.28 -12.31
C LYS A 445 -7.82 -0.87 -11.67
N THR A 446 -8.02 -1.99 -12.38
CA THR A 446 -8.80 -3.11 -11.87
C THR A 446 -7.98 -4.39 -11.69
N TYR A 447 -8.30 -5.17 -10.65
CA TYR A 447 -7.63 -6.40 -10.22
C TYR A 447 -6.15 -6.25 -9.84
N GLU A 448 -5.64 -5.02 -9.81
CA GLU A 448 -4.41 -4.67 -9.14
C GLU A 448 -4.74 -4.14 -7.74
N GLY A 449 -3.88 -4.38 -6.78
CA GLY A 449 -4.16 -4.04 -5.37
C GLY A 449 -2.96 -3.43 -4.66
N GLY A 450 -3.17 -2.98 -3.44
CA GLY A 450 -2.04 -2.69 -2.56
C GLY A 450 -1.12 -3.90 -2.47
N VAL A 451 -1.69 -5.10 -2.26
CA VAL A 451 -0.93 -6.36 -2.29
C VAL A 451 -1.70 -7.47 -3.01
N LYS A 452 -0.99 -8.25 -3.81
CA LYS A 452 -1.43 -9.55 -4.34
C LYS A 452 -0.72 -10.67 -3.59
N VAL A 453 -1.48 -11.62 -3.06
CA VAL A 453 -0.97 -12.75 -2.29
C VAL A 453 -1.24 -14.03 -3.06
N GLY A 454 -0.21 -14.87 -3.24
CA GLY A 454 -0.35 -16.10 -3.99
C GLY A 454 0.48 -17.28 -3.49
N GLY A 455 0.16 -18.47 -3.96
CA GLY A 455 0.84 -19.69 -3.56
C GLY A 455 0.34 -20.26 -2.24
N VAL A 456 1.23 -20.47 -1.26
CA VAL A 456 0.87 -21.12 0.02
C VAL A 456 1.54 -20.42 1.19
N GLY A 457 0.77 -20.12 2.25
CA GLY A 457 1.30 -19.77 3.57
C GLY A 457 2.09 -18.46 3.63
N ALA A 458 1.63 -17.42 2.93
CA ALA A 458 2.16 -16.08 3.08
C ALA A 458 1.41 -15.31 4.18
N THR A 459 2.09 -14.36 4.81
CA THR A 459 1.53 -13.48 5.86
C THR A 459 1.56 -12.02 5.41
N VAL A 460 0.43 -11.32 5.56
CA VAL A 460 0.29 -9.88 5.36
C VAL A 460 -0.27 -9.28 6.63
N ARG A 461 0.54 -8.54 7.37
CA ARG A 461 0.15 -8.05 8.69
C ARG A 461 0.60 -6.63 8.99
N ASN A 462 -0.21 -5.94 9.79
CA ASN A 462 0.12 -4.62 10.31
C ASN A 462 0.50 -3.60 9.23
N ASN A 463 -0.18 -3.64 8.08
CA ASN A 463 0.03 -2.69 7.02
C ASN A 463 -1.10 -1.65 6.99
N LEU A 464 -0.80 -0.46 6.49
CA LEU A 464 -1.77 0.57 6.14
C LEU A 464 -1.93 0.60 4.62
N ILE A 465 -3.15 0.36 4.13
CA ILE A 465 -3.44 0.24 2.68
C ILE A 465 -4.63 1.12 2.34
N TYR A 466 -4.44 2.14 1.50
CA TYR A 466 -5.53 3.05 1.16
C TYR A 466 -5.35 3.74 -0.20
N ASN A 467 -6.36 4.51 -0.57
CA ASN A 467 -6.40 5.36 -1.76
C ASN A 467 -6.17 4.60 -3.07
N GLY A 468 -6.87 3.46 -3.23
CA GLY A 468 -6.82 2.65 -4.45
C GLY A 468 -8.14 2.67 -5.23
N PRO A 469 -8.10 2.53 -6.58
CA PRO A 469 -9.30 2.52 -7.41
C PRO A 469 -10.14 1.26 -7.23
N HIS A 470 -9.51 0.16 -6.81
CA HIS A 470 -10.11 -1.17 -6.76
C HIS A 470 -9.75 -1.91 -5.45
N ILE A 471 -9.17 -3.09 -5.49
CA ILE A 471 -8.86 -4.00 -4.38
C ILE A 471 -7.69 -3.47 -3.53
N ALA A 472 -7.73 -3.65 -2.20
CA ALA A 472 -6.55 -3.49 -1.36
C ALA A 472 -5.72 -4.78 -1.31
N VAL A 473 -6.37 -5.93 -1.01
CA VAL A 473 -5.71 -7.24 -0.89
C VAL A 473 -6.39 -8.25 -1.81
N ARG A 474 -5.66 -8.73 -2.81
CA ARG A 474 -6.11 -9.83 -3.68
C ARG A 474 -5.46 -11.13 -3.25
N ILE A 475 -6.26 -12.16 -3.01
CA ILE A 475 -5.78 -13.45 -2.50
C ILE A 475 -6.00 -14.55 -3.53
N THR A 476 -4.96 -15.38 -3.74
CA THR A 476 -5.03 -16.62 -4.50
C THR A 476 -4.17 -17.69 -3.80
N GLY A 477 -4.64 -18.92 -3.75
CA GLY A 477 -3.89 -20.02 -3.12
C GLY A 477 -4.36 -20.35 -1.71
N ASN A 478 -3.48 -20.96 -0.90
CA ASN A 478 -3.87 -21.66 0.31
C ASN A 478 -3.15 -21.13 1.57
N ASP A 479 -3.83 -21.25 2.72
CA ASP A 479 -3.22 -21.11 4.05
C ASP A 479 -2.54 -19.75 4.32
N HIS A 480 -3.04 -18.68 3.74
CA HIS A 480 -2.50 -17.34 3.99
C HIS A 480 -3.04 -16.75 5.31
N LEU A 481 -2.29 -15.84 5.87
CA LEU A 481 -2.69 -15.07 7.05
C LEU A 481 -2.73 -13.58 6.70
N ILE A 482 -3.92 -12.97 6.80
CA ILE A 482 -4.14 -11.54 6.58
C ILE A 482 -4.63 -10.98 7.91
N GLU A 483 -3.72 -10.37 8.67
CA GLU A 483 -4.04 -9.99 10.04
C GLU A 483 -3.62 -8.56 10.42
N ASN A 484 -4.44 -7.91 11.23
CA ASN A 484 -4.13 -6.62 11.84
C ASN A 484 -3.76 -5.53 10.83
N ASN A 485 -4.32 -5.55 9.61
CA ASN A 485 -4.13 -4.47 8.65
C ASN A 485 -5.22 -3.41 8.83
N GLU A 486 -4.90 -2.16 8.52
CA GLU A 486 -5.84 -1.08 8.35
C GLU A 486 -6.04 -0.82 6.85
N ILE A 487 -7.27 -0.89 6.39
CA ILE A 487 -7.64 -0.76 4.98
C ILE A 487 -8.77 0.25 4.86
N HIS A 488 -8.56 1.32 4.09
CA HIS A 488 -9.60 2.33 3.91
C HIS A 488 -9.52 3.03 2.54
N SER A 489 -10.59 3.72 2.17
CA SER A 489 -10.62 4.57 0.97
C SER A 489 -10.14 3.85 -0.30
N VAL A 490 -10.44 2.56 -0.42
CA VAL A 490 -10.23 1.77 -1.64
C VAL A 490 -11.57 1.54 -2.37
N MET A 491 -11.56 0.88 -3.52
CA MET A 491 -12.70 0.71 -4.42
C MET A 491 -13.30 2.04 -4.93
N LYS A 492 -12.50 3.08 -5.03
CA LYS A 492 -12.99 4.43 -5.35
C LYS A 492 -13.71 4.52 -6.69
N GLU A 493 -13.29 3.73 -7.67
CA GLU A 493 -13.78 3.82 -9.04
C GLU A 493 -14.53 2.57 -9.51
N ALA A 494 -14.55 1.49 -8.73
CA ALA A 494 -15.02 0.19 -9.18
C ALA A 494 -16.28 -0.30 -8.45
N ALA A 495 -16.92 -1.34 -9.00
CA ALA A 495 -18.01 -2.08 -8.40
C ALA A 495 -17.85 -3.58 -8.66
N ASP A 496 -18.72 -4.41 -8.08
CA ASP A 496 -18.67 -5.87 -8.09
C ASP A 496 -17.35 -6.41 -7.55
N MET A 497 -16.97 -5.91 -6.35
CA MET A 497 -15.70 -6.26 -5.74
C MET A 497 -15.61 -5.98 -4.25
N GLY A 498 -14.52 -6.47 -3.63
CA GLY A 498 -14.19 -6.27 -2.22
C GLY A 498 -12.86 -5.57 -1.97
N ALA A 499 -12.75 -4.86 -0.84
CA ALA A 499 -11.46 -4.35 -0.39
C ALA A 499 -10.47 -5.52 -0.18
N ILE A 500 -10.92 -6.63 0.38
CA ILE A 500 -10.23 -7.92 0.30
C ILE A 500 -11.03 -8.82 -0.64
N TYR A 501 -10.37 -9.35 -1.67
CA TYR A 501 -11.01 -10.11 -2.74
C TYR A 501 -10.31 -11.43 -3.04
N THR A 502 -11.10 -12.45 -3.24
CA THR A 502 -10.70 -13.76 -3.77
C THR A 502 -11.86 -14.39 -4.52
N GLY A 503 -11.58 -15.30 -5.45
CA GLY A 503 -12.67 -15.98 -6.16
C GLY A 503 -12.23 -17.07 -7.10
N ARG A 504 -13.20 -17.90 -7.46
CA ARG A 504 -13.08 -18.92 -8.51
C ARG A 504 -12.06 -20.02 -8.24
N ARG A 505 -11.78 -20.32 -6.94
CA ARG A 505 -10.77 -21.31 -6.57
C ARG A 505 -11.27 -22.19 -5.40
N ILE A 506 -12.12 -23.18 -5.68
CA ILE A 506 -12.75 -24.04 -4.64
C ILE A 506 -11.70 -24.75 -3.76
N ALA A 507 -10.55 -25.16 -4.33
CA ALA A 507 -9.47 -25.84 -3.61
C ALA A 507 -8.51 -24.88 -2.88
N ALA A 508 -8.64 -23.56 -3.08
CA ALA A 508 -7.84 -22.56 -2.40
C ALA A 508 -8.47 -22.22 -1.03
N ARG A 509 -8.05 -22.92 -0.01
CA ARG A 509 -8.67 -22.93 1.33
C ARG A 509 -7.65 -22.62 2.44
N GLY A 510 -8.13 -22.52 3.66
CA GLY A 510 -7.29 -22.40 4.86
C GLY A 510 -6.82 -20.99 5.17
N THR A 511 -7.18 -20.00 4.36
CA THR A 511 -6.81 -18.60 4.61
C THR A 511 -7.60 -18.03 5.78
N VAL A 512 -6.89 -17.31 6.66
CA VAL A 512 -7.43 -16.63 7.82
C VAL A 512 -7.31 -15.12 7.61
N ILE A 513 -8.42 -14.40 7.80
CA ILE A 513 -8.52 -12.93 7.75
C ILE A 513 -9.00 -12.48 9.12
N ARG A 514 -8.10 -11.90 9.93
CA ARG A 514 -8.44 -11.55 11.32
C ARG A 514 -7.81 -10.25 11.81
N GLY A 515 -8.48 -9.63 12.77
CA GLY A 515 -7.98 -8.43 13.43
C GLY A 515 -7.83 -7.22 12.51
N ASN A 516 -8.34 -7.27 11.27
CA ASN A 516 -8.22 -6.14 10.36
C ASN A 516 -9.29 -5.08 10.65
N ILE A 517 -8.95 -3.82 10.41
CA ILE A 517 -9.88 -2.71 10.38
C ILE A 517 -10.10 -2.31 8.93
N ILE A 518 -11.35 -2.38 8.46
CA ILE A 518 -11.72 -2.01 7.09
C ILE A 518 -12.80 -0.95 7.15
N HIS A 519 -12.52 0.24 6.60
CA HIS A 519 -13.43 1.35 6.78
C HIS A 519 -13.45 2.36 5.63
N ASP A 520 -14.42 3.27 5.69
CA ASP A 520 -14.60 4.39 4.76
C ASP A 520 -14.55 3.96 3.29
N LEU A 521 -15.33 2.91 2.97
CA LEU A 521 -15.43 2.40 1.60
C LEU A 521 -16.58 3.08 0.86
N LYS A 522 -16.21 3.91 -0.11
CA LYS A 522 -17.12 4.59 -1.03
C LYS A 522 -16.62 4.45 -2.44
N SER A 523 -17.52 4.31 -3.40
CA SER A 523 -17.18 4.23 -4.81
C SER A 523 -18.02 5.20 -5.63
N ASP A 524 -17.38 5.83 -6.63
CA ASP A 524 -18.05 6.69 -7.62
C ASP A 524 -18.79 5.87 -8.69
N SER A 525 -18.61 4.54 -8.70
CA SER A 525 -19.35 3.66 -9.59
C SER A 525 -20.84 3.69 -9.30
N LYS A 526 -21.64 3.77 -10.34
CA LYS A 526 -23.12 3.64 -10.28
C LYS A 526 -23.58 2.19 -10.27
N GLN A 527 -22.70 1.25 -10.59
CA GLN A 527 -22.99 -0.18 -10.54
C GLN A 527 -23.04 -0.67 -9.09
N SER A 528 -23.79 -1.73 -8.84
CA SER A 528 -23.93 -2.36 -7.53
C SER A 528 -22.74 -3.28 -7.22
N GLY A 529 -22.65 -3.76 -5.98
CA GLY A 529 -21.65 -4.73 -5.57
C GLY A 529 -20.39 -4.07 -4.98
N LYS A 530 -20.49 -3.60 -3.73
CA LYS A 530 -19.37 -3.04 -2.98
C LYS A 530 -19.30 -3.78 -1.64
N TYR A 531 -18.17 -4.43 -1.39
CA TYR A 531 -18.02 -5.32 -0.25
C TYR A 531 -16.72 -5.01 0.50
N ALA A 532 -16.69 -5.14 1.81
CA ALA A 532 -15.43 -5.06 2.53
C ALA A 532 -14.61 -6.33 2.28
N ILE A 533 -15.25 -7.52 2.36
CA ILE A 533 -14.63 -8.79 1.96
C ILE A 533 -15.56 -9.50 0.97
N TYR A 534 -14.99 -9.92 -0.15
CA TYR A 534 -15.72 -10.63 -1.18
C TYR A 534 -15.09 -12.00 -1.48
N LEU A 535 -15.80 -13.06 -1.09
CA LEU A 535 -15.51 -14.44 -1.46
C LEU A 535 -16.33 -14.79 -2.69
N ASP A 536 -15.78 -14.50 -3.86
CA ASP A 536 -16.51 -14.55 -5.13
C ASP A 536 -16.48 -15.94 -5.78
N ASP A 537 -17.40 -16.17 -6.70
CA ASP A 537 -17.46 -17.32 -7.61
C ASP A 537 -17.10 -18.66 -6.92
N MET A 538 -17.89 -19.06 -5.92
CA MET A 538 -17.73 -20.35 -5.22
C MET A 538 -16.45 -20.46 -4.36
N GLN A 539 -15.88 -19.35 -3.89
CA GLN A 539 -14.72 -19.41 -3.03
C GLN A 539 -15.03 -20.05 -1.68
N CYS A 540 -14.22 -21.01 -1.25
CA CYS A 540 -14.46 -21.87 -0.10
C CYS A 540 -13.34 -21.82 0.94
N GLY A 541 -13.71 -22.19 2.21
CA GLY A 541 -12.74 -22.56 3.24
C GLY A 541 -11.97 -21.41 3.87
N TYR A 542 -12.58 -20.23 4.00
CA TYR A 542 -12.00 -19.04 4.63
C TYR A 542 -12.49 -18.87 6.07
N THR A 543 -11.62 -18.42 6.94
CA THR A 543 -11.97 -17.96 8.29
C THR A 543 -11.82 -16.44 8.36
N ILE A 544 -12.92 -15.75 8.67
CA ILE A 544 -13.00 -14.29 8.80
C ILE A 544 -13.43 -14.01 10.23
N GLU A 545 -12.47 -13.62 11.08
CA GLU A 545 -12.72 -13.52 12.50
C GLU A 545 -12.13 -12.25 13.14
N ASN A 546 -12.85 -11.71 14.12
CA ASN A 546 -12.35 -10.60 14.92
C ASN A 546 -11.88 -9.40 14.09
N ASN A 547 -12.61 -9.06 13.00
CA ASN A 547 -12.36 -7.85 12.23
C ASN A 547 -13.37 -6.75 12.62
N ILE A 548 -13.02 -5.50 12.37
CA ILE A 548 -13.90 -4.34 12.50
C ILE A 548 -14.16 -3.75 11.12
N PHE A 549 -15.43 -3.60 10.78
CA PHE A 549 -15.90 -2.96 9.54
C PHE A 549 -16.76 -1.76 9.89
N TYR A 550 -16.45 -0.58 9.34
CA TYR A 550 -17.30 0.59 9.56
C TYR A 550 -17.32 1.58 8.40
N ASN A 551 -18.43 2.35 8.31
CA ASN A 551 -18.63 3.36 7.26
C ASN A 551 -18.52 2.76 5.83
N ILE A 552 -19.27 1.69 5.55
CA ILE A 552 -19.22 0.99 4.26
C ILE A 552 -20.50 1.25 3.48
N SER A 553 -20.38 1.83 2.28
CA SER A 553 -21.50 2.12 1.37
C SER A 553 -21.99 0.90 0.58
N GLY A 554 -21.92 -0.30 1.17
CA GLY A 554 -22.31 -1.57 0.58
C GLY A 554 -22.52 -2.61 1.66
N THR A 555 -22.08 -3.83 1.42
CA THR A 555 -22.15 -4.98 2.34
C THR A 555 -20.80 -5.26 3.00
N GLY A 556 -20.81 -5.69 4.26
CA GLY A 556 -19.61 -6.06 5.01
C GLY A 556 -18.91 -7.26 4.36
N ILE A 557 -19.51 -8.43 4.41
CA ILE A 557 -18.93 -9.68 3.85
C ILE A 557 -19.91 -10.30 2.87
N PHE A 558 -19.42 -10.64 1.68
CA PHE A 558 -20.20 -11.40 0.69
C PHE A 558 -19.57 -12.77 0.42
N ILE A 559 -20.36 -13.83 0.64
CA ILE A 559 -20.04 -15.22 0.27
C ILE A 559 -20.86 -15.57 -0.96
N ASN A 560 -20.24 -15.52 -2.14
CA ASN A 560 -20.91 -15.76 -3.41
C ASN A 560 -20.87 -17.24 -3.81
N GLY A 561 -21.72 -18.03 -3.18
CA GLY A 561 -21.90 -19.45 -3.50
C GLY A 561 -20.92 -20.43 -2.84
N GLY A 562 -19.94 -19.93 -2.10
CA GLY A 562 -18.89 -20.76 -1.47
C GLY A 562 -19.36 -21.55 -0.26
N SER A 563 -18.57 -22.55 0.13
CA SER A 563 -18.81 -23.47 1.26
C SER A 563 -17.66 -23.43 2.27
N ASP A 564 -17.90 -23.94 3.49
CA ASP A 564 -16.90 -24.05 4.56
C ASP A 564 -16.28 -22.70 5.00
N ASN A 565 -16.99 -21.58 4.82
CA ASN A 565 -16.52 -20.28 5.28
C ASN A 565 -17.02 -20.00 6.70
N ASN A 566 -16.12 -19.52 7.56
CA ASN A 566 -16.41 -19.20 8.95
C ASN A 566 -16.32 -17.69 9.18
N VAL A 567 -17.40 -17.04 9.61
CA VAL A 567 -17.51 -15.61 9.88
C VAL A 567 -17.94 -15.41 11.33
N THR A 568 -16.98 -15.09 12.22
CA THR A 568 -17.25 -15.05 13.65
C THR A 568 -16.51 -13.92 14.36
N GLY A 569 -17.08 -13.38 15.42
CA GLY A 569 -16.44 -12.39 16.28
C GLY A 569 -16.22 -11.02 15.64
N ASN A 570 -16.82 -10.75 14.49
CA ASN A 570 -16.63 -9.47 13.79
C ASN A 570 -17.58 -8.39 14.31
N ILE A 571 -17.15 -7.13 14.20
CA ILE A 571 -17.95 -5.94 14.45
C ILE A 571 -18.25 -5.24 13.12
N PHE A 572 -19.52 -5.00 12.86
CA PHE A 572 -20.01 -4.23 11.73
C PHE A 572 -20.71 -2.97 12.25
N ALA A 573 -20.26 -1.80 11.84
CA ALA A 573 -20.79 -0.52 12.27
C ALA A 573 -21.04 0.43 11.09
N ASN A 574 -22.22 1.05 11.01
CA ASN A 574 -22.59 1.98 9.94
C ASN A 574 -22.42 1.35 8.54
N ILE A 575 -23.06 0.20 8.29
CA ILE A 575 -23.06 -0.49 7.01
C ILE A 575 -24.34 -0.19 6.26
N ASP A 576 -24.22 0.25 5.01
CA ASP A 576 -25.39 0.73 4.24
C ASP A 576 -26.29 -0.39 3.70
N GLU A 577 -25.79 -1.62 3.62
CA GLU A 577 -26.56 -2.77 3.17
C GLU A 577 -26.57 -3.86 4.27
N ASN A 578 -25.88 -4.96 4.09
CA ASN A 578 -25.93 -6.10 5.00
C ASN A 578 -24.59 -6.29 5.72
N SER A 579 -24.60 -6.79 6.96
CA SER A 579 -23.37 -7.24 7.60
C SER A 579 -22.77 -8.43 6.85
N VAL A 580 -23.60 -9.44 6.53
CA VAL A 580 -23.19 -10.61 5.77
C VAL A 580 -24.24 -10.95 4.71
N LEU A 581 -23.79 -11.25 3.51
CA LEU A 581 -24.59 -11.72 2.39
C LEU A 581 -24.09 -13.10 1.96
N ILE A 582 -24.97 -14.07 1.83
CA ILE A 582 -24.69 -15.38 1.25
C ILE A 582 -25.60 -15.57 0.05
N SER A 583 -25.04 -15.89 -1.12
CA SER A 583 -25.82 -16.15 -2.32
C SER A 583 -25.83 -17.63 -2.70
N ALA A 584 -26.90 -18.06 -3.35
CA ALA A 584 -26.99 -19.37 -3.97
C ALA A 584 -26.37 -19.38 -5.39
N TRP A 585 -25.29 -18.65 -5.61
CA TRP A 585 -24.68 -18.43 -6.92
C TRP A 585 -24.37 -19.72 -7.68
N GLY A 586 -23.84 -20.75 -7.02
CA GLY A 586 -23.56 -22.03 -7.65
C GLY A 586 -24.79 -22.71 -8.25
N ARG A 587 -25.99 -22.38 -7.74
CA ARG A 587 -27.29 -22.88 -8.25
C ARG A 587 -27.87 -22.02 -9.38
N CYS A 588 -27.19 -20.96 -9.79
CA CYS A 588 -27.57 -20.07 -10.91
C CYS A 588 -27.10 -20.67 -12.24
N PHE A 589 -27.62 -21.83 -12.62
CA PHE A 589 -27.15 -22.60 -13.78
C PHE A 589 -27.27 -21.84 -15.11
N GLY A 590 -28.22 -20.93 -15.22
CA GLY A 590 -28.40 -20.09 -16.40
C GLY A 590 -27.22 -19.13 -16.62
N VAL A 591 -26.45 -18.86 -15.56
CA VAL A 591 -25.33 -17.93 -15.55
C VAL A 591 -23.98 -18.62 -15.61
N SER A 592 -23.75 -19.62 -14.74
CA SER A 592 -22.46 -20.34 -14.71
C SER A 592 -22.24 -21.17 -15.97
N GLY A 593 -23.33 -21.60 -16.65
CA GLY A 593 -23.32 -22.48 -17.80
C GLY A 593 -22.96 -23.93 -17.48
N PHE A 594 -22.79 -24.26 -16.21
CA PHE A 594 -22.46 -25.60 -15.74
C PHE A 594 -23.65 -26.16 -14.94
N THR A 595 -24.25 -27.21 -15.45
CA THR A 595 -25.28 -28.03 -14.74
C THR A 595 -24.64 -29.24 -14.07
N GLU A 596 -23.45 -29.65 -14.54
CA GLU A 596 -22.69 -30.78 -14.04
C GLU A 596 -21.33 -30.36 -13.59
N PHE A 597 -20.79 -30.97 -12.55
CA PHE A 597 -19.42 -30.72 -12.06
C PHE A 597 -18.40 -31.60 -12.79
N ASN A 598 -18.40 -31.48 -14.11
CA ASN A 598 -17.49 -32.17 -15.01
C ASN A 598 -16.07 -31.54 -15.02
N ASP A 599 -15.17 -32.09 -15.83
CA ASP A 599 -13.78 -31.62 -15.90
C ASP A 599 -13.65 -30.16 -16.33
N GLU A 600 -14.57 -29.68 -17.19
CA GLU A 600 -14.60 -28.27 -17.61
C GLU A 600 -14.97 -27.37 -16.43
N ALA A 601 -16.00 -27.69 -15.67
CA ALA A 601 -16.40 -27.00 -14.47
C ALA A 601 -15.27 -27.03 -13.41
N LYS A 602 -14.66 -28.19 -13.18
CA LYS A 602 -13.51 -28.34 -12.27
C LYS A 602 -12.34 -27.46 -12.67
N ALA A 603 -12.02 -27.40 -13.97
CA ALA A 603 -10.95 -26.52 -14.49
C ALA A 603 -11.31 -25.04 -14.29
N TYR A 604 -12.55 -24.66 -14.59
CA TYR A 604 -13.04 -23.29 -14.42
C TYR A 604 -12.93 -22.81 -12.96
N TYR A 605 -13.27 -23.67 -12.00
CA TYR A 605 -13.17 -23.39 -10.58
C TYR A 605 -11.82 -23.77 -9.95
N GLY A 606 -10.77 -23.98 -10.79
CA GLY A 606 -9.39 -24.15 -10.36
C GLY A 606 -9.06 -25.46 -9.65
N MET A 607 -9.97 -26.47 -9.70
CA MET A 607 -9.75 -27.76 -9.04
C MET A 607 -8.68 -28.60 -9.74
N THR A 608 -8.57 -28.53 -11.05
CA THR A 608 -7.61 -29.34 -11.83
C THR A 608 -6.17 -28.82 -11.73
N SER A 609 -5.95 -27.64 -11.19
CA SER A 609 -4.64 -27.04 -11.05
C SER A 609 -3.84 -27.56 -9.84
N VAL A 610 -4.47 -28.31 -8.93
CA VAL A 610 -3.87 -28.82 -7.70
C VAL A 610 -4.38 -30.25 -7.41
N PRO A 611 -3.61 -31.09 -6.69
CA PRO A 611 -4.02 -32.44 -6.35
C PRO A 611 -5.00 -32.44 -5.15
N TYR A 612 -6.19 -31.86 -5.30
CA TYR A 612 -7.13 -31.63 -4.19
C TYR A 612 -7.60 -32.93 -3.51
N MET A 613 -7.48 -34.08 -4.15
CA MET A 613 -7.78 -35.41 -3.58
C MET A 613 -6.60 -36.05 -2.84
N SER A 614 -5.43 -35.41 -2.79
CA SER A 614 -4.25 -35.90 -2.11
C SER A 614 -4.36 -35.84 -0.57
N GLU A 615 -3.46 -36.56 0.11
CA GLU A 615 -3.35 -36.54 1.57
C GLU A 615 -3.05 -35.13 2.12
N ALA A 616 -2.27 -34.34 1.40
CA ALA A 616 -1.96 -32.96 1.79
C ALA A 616 -3.23 -32.10 1.90
N TYR A 617 -4.17 -32.29 1.00
CA TYR A 617 -5.45 -31.55 0.97
C TYR A 617 -6.53 -32.12 1.91
N ALA A 618 -6.33 -33.32 2.46
CA ALA A 618 -7.29 -33.95 3.38
C ALA A 618 -7.48 -33.17 4.70
N LYS A 619 -6.59 -32.22 5.00
CA LYS A 619 -6.73 -31.31 6.15
C LYS A 619 -7.90 -30.31 6.01
N TYR A 620 -8.35 -30.05 4.78
CA TYR A 620 -9.47 -29.12 4.57
C TYR A 620 -10.82 -29.86 4.72
N PRO A 621 -11.68 -29.43 5.64
CA PRO A 621 -12.99 -30.04 5.82
C PRO A 621 -13.77 -30.09 4.50
N HIS A 622 -14.46 -31.18 4.28
CA HIS A 622 -15.40 -31.42 3.18
C HIS A 622 -14.85 -31.21 1.75
N LEU A 623 -13.54 -30.91 1.56
CA LEU A 623 -13.00 -30.68 0.22
C LEU A 623 -13.04 -31.97 -0.63
N GLN A 624 -12.67 -33.12 -0.07
CA GLN A 624 -12.66 -34.40 -0.81
C GLN A 624 -14.08 -34.93 -1.11
N ASP A 625 -15.09 -34.39 -0.43
CA ASP A 625 -16.50 -34.69 -0.62
C ASP A 625 -17.23 -33.60 -1.41
N ILE A 626 -16.51 -32.62 -1.95
CA ILE A 626 -17.13 -31.46 -2.61
C ILE A 626 -17.94 -31.84 -3.86
N GLU A 627 -17.56 -32.93 -4.55
CA GLU A 627 -18.25 -33.42 -5.74
C GLU A 627 -19.67 -33.91 -5.45
N ASN A 628 -19.96 -34.21 -4.17
CA ASN A 628 -21.32 -34.51 -3.71
C ASN A 628 -22.06 -33.19 -3.41
N ASP A 629 -22.79 -32.66 -4.36
CA ASP A 629 -23.44 -31.35 -4.29
C ASP A 629 -22.48 -30.15 -4.21
N PRO A 630 -21.73 -29.88 -5.28
CA PRO A 630 -20.73 -28.77 -5.33
C PRO A 630 -21.38 -27.39 -5.40
N TRP A 631 -22.62 -27.31 -5.83
CA TRP A 631 -23.31 -26.08 -6.20
C TRP A 631 -24.03 -25.37 -5.06
N THR A 632 -24.36 -26.09 -3.99
CA THR A 632 -25.08 -25.52 -2.86
C THR A 632 -24.12 -24.95 -1.84
N PRO A 633 -24.24 -23.67 -1.42
CA PRO A 633 -23.51 -23.12 -0.28
C PRO A 633 -23.84 -23.92 0.98
N LYS A 634 -22.84 -24.57 1.58
CA LYS A 634 -23.03 -25.45 2.74
C LYS A 634 -21.84 -25.36 3.71
N TYR A 635 -22.11 -25.79 4.96
CA TYR A 635 -21.11 -25.77 6.04
C TYR A 635 -20.54 -24.37 6.38
N ASN A 636 -21.15 -23.30 5.87
CA ASN A 636 -20.77 -21.96 6.29
C ASN A 636 -21.26 -21.72 7.72
N ARG A 637 -20.46 -21.02 8.52
CA ARG A 637 -20.80 -20.62 9.89
C ARG A 637 -20.78 -19.11 9.97
N VAL A 638 -21.89 -18.50 10.30
CA VAL A 638 -22.01 -17.07 10.58
C VAL A 638 -22.60 -16.95 11.96
N GLU A 639 -21.76 -16.61 12.94
CA GLU A 639 -22.18 -16.57 14.34
C GLU A 639 -21.35 -15.61 15.18
N ASN A 640 -21.88 -15.21 16.34
CA ASN A 640 -21.15 -14.38 17.29
C ASN A 640 -20.62 -13.04 16.72
N ASN A 641 -21.33 -12.42 15.76
CA ASN A 641 -20.98 -11.13 15.22
C ASN A 641 -21.80 -10.01 15.90
N VAL A 642 -21.32 -8.78 15.83
CA VAL A 642 -21.98 -7.58 16.33
C VAL A 642 -22.32 -6.68 15.16
N SER A 643 -23.60 -6.30 15.02
CA SER A 643 -24.09 -5.37 14.00
C SER A 643 -24.66 -4.13 14.67
N TYR A 644 -24.01 -2.98 14.52
CA TYR A 644 -24.41 -1.70 15.05
C TYR A 644 -24.71 -0.71 13.93
N MET A 645 -25.93 -0.15 13.90
CA MET A 645 -26.37 0.79 12.85
C MET A 645 -26.19 0.21 11.43
N VAL A 646 -26.48 -1.08 11.25
CA VAL A 646 -26.48 -1.77 9.96
C VAL A 646 -27.91 -1.80 9.41
N LYS A 647 -28.09 -1.48 8.12
CA LYS A 647 -29.44 -1.45 7.53
C LYS A 647 -30.02 -2.84 7.33
N GLY A 648 -29.18 -3.82 6.90
CA GLY A 648 -29.52 -5.24 6.78
C GLY A 648 -28.53 -6.10 7.56
N GLU A 649 -29.00 -7.22 8.07
CA GLU A 649 -28.19 -8.11 8.92
C GLU A 649 -27.55 -9.22 8.10
N LEU A 650 -28.08 -10.42 8.23
CA LEU A 650 -27.74 -11.57 7.41
C LEU A 650 -28.77 -11.73 6.31
N LYS A 651 -28.34 -11.69 5.05
CA LYS A 651 -29.20 -11.88 3.89
C LYS A 651 -28.83 -13.12 3.10
N LEU A 652 -29.82 -13.87 2.67
CA LEU A 652 -29.69 -14.97 1.74
C LEU A 652 -30.24 -14.53 0.37
N ALA A 653 -29.39 -14.55 -0.67
CA ALA A 653 -29.78 -14.22 -2.04
C ALA A 653 -29.98 -15.51 -2.84
N LEU A 654 -31.20 -15.74 -3.29
CA LEU A 654 -31.62 -17.01 -3.93
C LEU A 654 -31.53 -16.98 -5.46
N HIS A 655 -31.72 -15.82 -6.09
CA HIS A 655 -31.59 -15.57 -7.53
C HIS A 655 -32.52 -16.45 -8.43
N PRO A 656 -33.82 -16.56 -8.15
CA PRO A 656 -34.72 -17.33 -9.00
C PRO A 656 -34.80 -16.80 -10.44
N GLU A 657 -34.57 -15.50 -10.64
CA GLU A 657 -34.49 -14.84 -11.93
C GLU A 657 -33.38 -15.36 -12.82
N TRP A 658 -32.35 -15.98 -12.22
CA TRP A 658 -31.20 -16.57 -12.93
C TRP A 658 -31.28 -18.11 -12.94
N GLY A 659 -32.45 -18.67 -12.70
CA GLY A 659 -32.73 -20.12 -12.75
C GLY A 659 -32.26 -20.88 -11.52
N SER A 660 -32.04 -20.19 -10.38
CA SER A 660 -31.76 -20.86 -9.11
C SER A 660 -33.02 -21.50 -8.57
N ASP A 661 -32.93 -22.76 -8.18
CA ASP A 661 -33.96 -23.53 -7.50
C ASP A 661 -33.72 -23.63 -5.97
N ALA A 662 -32.73 -22.89 -5.45
CA ALA A 662 -32.42 -22.88 -4.04
C ALA A 662 -33.56 -22.26 -3.21
N THR A 663 -33.77 -22.79 -2.00
CA THR A 663 -34.71 -22.24 -1.04
C THR A 663 -34.01 -21.74 0.22
N GLU A 664 -34.59 -20.74 0.89
CA GLU A 664 -34.06 -20.25 2.15
C GLU A 664 -34.00 -21.36 3.23
N GLY A 665 -35.01 -22.24 3.29
CA GLY A 665 -35.02 -23.36 4.21
C GLY A 665 -33.84 -24.31 4.01
N GLU A 666 -33.55 -24.65 2.76
CA GLU A 666 -32.39 -25.47 2.40
C GLU A 666 -31.07 -24.83 2.81
N LEU A 667 -30.89 -23.55 2.50
CA LEU A 667 -29.64 -22.86 2.88
C LEU A 667 -29.47 -22.76 4.40
N ARG A 668 -30.56 -22.53 5.15
CA ARG A 668 -30.50 -22.50 6.63
C ARG A 668 -30.23 -23.88 7.23
N GLU A 669 -30.75 -24.96 6.63
CA GLU A 669 -30.50 -26.35 7.08
C GLU A 669 -29.03 -26.75 6.87
N LYS A 670 -28.40 -26.33 5.74
CA LYS A 670 -27.04 -26.72 5.37
C LYS A 670 -25.93 -25.85 5.98
N ASN A 671 -26.30 -24.74 6.61
CA ASN A 671 -25.37 -23.77 7.19
C ASN A 671 -25.73 -23.44 8.64
N THR A 672 -24.74 -23.04 9.45
CA THR A 672 -24.98 -22.52 10.81
C THR A 672 -25.04 -21.00 10.74
N LEU A 673 -26.26 -20.46 10.83
CA LEU A 673 -26.51 -19.03 10.64
C LEU A 673 -27.22 -18.46 11.87
N THR A 674 -26.52 -17.60 12.61
CA THR A 674 -27.07 -16.88 13.76
C THR A 674 -26.81 -15.38 13.64
N GLU A 675 -27.79 -14.57 14.01
CA GLU A 675 -27.75 -13.13 13.80
C GLU A 675 -26.84 -12.37 14.78
N GLY A 676 -26.35 -13.01 15.82
CA GLY A 676 -25.46 -12.37 16.80
C GLY A 676 -26.14 -11.26 17.62
N VAL A 677 -25.42 -10.16 17.88
CA VAL A 677 -25.96 -8.96 18.52
C VAL A 677 -26.25 -7.89 17.49
N ILE A 678 -27.51 -7.53 17.37
CA ILE A 678 -27.97 -6.48 16.45
C ILE A 678 -28.55 -5.33 17.28
N THR A 679 -28.11 -4.12 17.01
CA THR A 679 -28.51 -2.96 17.78
C THR A 679 -28.37 -1.64 17.04
N SER A 680 -29.32 -0.72 17.25
CA SER A 680 -29.22 0.69 16.89
C SER A 680 -28.74 1.58 18.05
N LYS A 681 -28.58 0.99 19.24
CA LYS A 681 -28.02 1.67 20.41
C LYS A 681 -26.60 1.19 20.62
N ASP A 682 -25.72 2.10 21.01
CA ASP A 682 -24.33 1.79 21.33
C ASP A 682 -24.28 0.60 22.33
N PRO A 683 -23.65 -0.50 21.95
CA PRO A 683 -23.57 -1.69 22.81
C PRO A 683 -22.47 -1.56 23.90
N GLY A 684 -21.81 -0.45 24.02
CA GLY A 684 -20.70 -0.19 24.95
C GLY A 684 -19.36 -0.07 24.25
N PHE A 685 -19.30 0.68 23.15
CA PHE A 685 -18.06 1.06 22.48
C PHE A 685 -17.30 2.15 23.25
N GLY A 686 -16.02 2.32 23.00
CA GLY A 686 -15.17 3.37 23.55
C GLY A 686 -15.75 4.75 23.26
N ASN A 687 -15.90 5.10 21.99
CA ASN A 687 -16.57 6.28 21.49
C ASN A 687 -17.01 6.09 20.03
N ALA A 688 -18.20 5.55 19.81
CA ALA A 688 -18.72 5.28 18.47
C ALA A 688 -18.85 6.55 17.59
N ALA A 689 -19.00 7.74 18.20
CA ALA A 689 -19.08 9.01 17.46
C ALA A 689 -17.73 9.40 16.83
N GLU A 690 -16.63 8.95 17.41
CA GLU A 690 -15.26 9.14 16.93
C GLU A 690 -14.68 7.86 16.30
N ASN A 691 -15.54 6.94 15.89
CA ASN A 691 -15.17 5.65 15.31
C ASN A 691 -14.29 4.76 16.22
N ASP A 692 -14.28 4.98 17.54
CA ASP A 692 -13.66 4.05 18.49
C ASP A 692 -14.65 2.92 18.82
N TYR A 693 -14.46 1.80 18.13
CA TYR A 693 -15.27 0.57 18.30
C TYR A 693 -14.62 -0.44 19.25
N ASN A 694 -13.61 -0.06 20.02
CA ASN A 694 -13.13 -0.86 21.15
C ASN A 694 -14.28 -1.09 22.13
N LEU A 695 -14.46 -2.32 22.60
CA LEU A 695 -15.51 -2.64 23.54
C LEU A 695 -15.08 -2.34 24.99
N LYS A 696 -15.88 -1.54 25.70
CA LYS A 696 -15.70 -1.33 27.14
C LYS A 696 -15.94 -2.64 27.90
N SER A 697 -15.29 -2.80 29.04
CA SER A 697 -15.39 -4.04 29.87
C SER A 697 -16.80 -4.39 30.34
N ASP A 698 -17.70 -3.42 30.38
CA ASP A 698 -19.13 -3.56 30.76
C ASP A 698 -20.06 -3.62 29.55
N SER A 699 -19.52 -3.73 28.33
CA SER A 699 -20.32 -3.85 27.11
C SER A 699 -21.32 -5.01 27.20
N ILE A 700 -22.56 -4.77 26.71
CA ILE A 700 -23.60 -5.80 26.65
C ILE A 700 -23.22 -6.96 25.75
N VAL A 701 -22.26 -6.77 24.83
CA VAL A 701 -21.78 -7.83 23.91
C VAL A 701 -21.30 -9.03 24.70
N PHE A 702 -20.53 -8.85 25.77
CA PHE A 702 -19.98 -9.95 26.57
C PHE A 702 -21.04 -10.78 27.30
N SER A 703 -22.17 -10.14 27.64
CA SER A 703 -23.29 -10.86 28.27
C SER A 703 -24.17 -11.59 27.22
N LYS A 704 -24.22 -11.07 26.00
CA LYS A 704 -25.01 -11.62 24.90
C LYS A 704 -24.25 -12.71 24.12
N LEU A 705 -22.96 -12.55 23.96
CA LEU A 705 -22.05 -13.44 23.25
C LEU A 705 -20.95 -13.92 24.19
N PRO A 706 -21.19 -14.91 25.05
CA PRO A 706 -20.18 -15.46 25.96
C PRO A 706 -18.99 -16.00 25.17
N GLY A 707 -17.77 -15.48 25.48
CA GLY A 707 -16.54 -15.85 24.78
C GLY A 707 -16.19 -14.97 23.60
N PHE A 708 -16.95 -13.87 23.35
CA PHE A 708 -16.52 -12.86 22.40
C PHE A 708 -15.15 -12.28 22.82
N ALA A 709 -14.18 -12.37 21.93
CA ALA A 709 -12.84 -11.87 22.18
C ALA A 709 -12.80 -10.35 21.90
N PRO A 710 -12.32 -9.53 22.84
CA PRO A 710 -12.16 -8.10 22.58
C PRO A 710 -11.21 -7.85 21.43
N ILE A 711 -11.62 -7.01 20.49
CA ILE A 711 -10.79 -6.50 19.41
C ILE A 711 -10.19 -5.18 19.90
N LYS A 712 -8.91 -5.01 19.70
CA LYS A 712 -8.22 -3.76 19.98
C LYS A 712 -7.84 -3.09 18.67
N MET A 713 -8.45 -1.92 18.42
CA MET A 713 -8.19 -1.17 17.19
C MET A 713 -6.73 -0.74 17.09
N GLU A 714 -6.09 -0.44 18.21
CA GLU A 714 -4.69 -0.05 18.26
C GLU A 714 -3.68 -1.15 17.89
N ASP A 715 -4.11 -2.40 17.78
CA ASP A 715 -3.26 -3.51 17.31
C ASP A 715 -3.22 -3.63 15.78
N SER A 716 -4.05 -2.84 15.07
CA SER A 716 -4.17 -2.88 13.61
C SER A 716 -3.52 -1.68 12.94
N GLY A 717 -3.15 -1.82 11.70
CA GLY A 717 -2.45 -0.80 10.93
C GLY A 717 -0.93 -0.83 11.18
N LEU A 718 -0.26 0.25 10.83
CA LEU A 718 1.18 0.42 11.08
C LEU A 718 1.42 0.37 12.57
N THR A 719 2.04 -0.66 13.05
CA THR A 719 1.90 -1.01 14.44
C THR A 719 2.87 -0.36 15.37
N THR A 720 2.26 -0.14 16.44
CA THR A 720 2.80 -0.22 17.81
C THR A 720 3.95 -1.21 17.99
N ALA A 721 3.91 -2.41 17.42
CA ALA A 721 5.01 -3.38 17.52
C ALA A 721 6.32 -2.86 16.87
N LYS A 722 6.26 -2.23 15.71
CA LYS A 722 7.45 -1.66 15.07
C LYS A 722 7.86 -0.34 15.72
N LEU A 723 6.92 0.51 16.10
CA LEU A 723 7.21 1.69 16.90
C LEU A 723 7.85 1.30 18.23
N LYS A 724 7.38 0.21 18.84
CA LYS A 724 7.94 -0.33 20.09
C LYS A 724 9.39 -0.79 19.93
N GLU A 725 9.74 -1.34 18.77
CA GLU A 725 11.14 -1.69 18.45
C GLU A 725 12.01 -0.44 18.22
N LEU A 726 11.44 0.61 17.61
CA LEU A 726 12.16 1.82 17.23
C LEU A 726 12.22 2.86 18.34
N LEU A 727 11.13 3.03 19.09
CA LEU A 727 11.05 3.95 20.21
C LEU A 727 11.47 3.22 21.49
N SER A 728 12.54 3.68 22.14
CA SER A 728 12.89 3.23 23.50
C SER A 728 11.73 3.55 24.46
N ASP A 729 11.62 2.80 25.56
CA ASP A 729 10.54 2.99 26.56
C ASP A 729 10.47 4.42 27.13
N ASP A 730 11.54 5.17 27.02
CA ASP A 730 11.69 6.56 27.46
C ASP A 730 11.72 7.59 26.30
N ALA A 731 11.43 7.16 25.08
CA ALA A 731 11.30 8.10 23.94
C ALA A 731 10.05 8.97 24.12
N VAL A 732 10.11 10.19 23.57
CA VAL A 732 8.99 11.14 23.60
C VAL A 732 8.64 11.52 22.16
N VAL A 733 7.36 11.45 21.82
CA VAL A 733 6.83 11.93 20.53
C VAL A 733 5.74 12.95 20.79
N VAL A 734 5.87 14.11 20.19
CA VAL A 734 4.91 15.22 20.30
C VAL A 734 4.78 15.95 18.96
N ALA A 735 3.68 16.72 18.81
CA ALA A 735 3.51 17.64 17.69
C ALA A 735 2.83 18.94 18.17
N GLU A 736 2.99 20.02 17.40
CA GLU A 736 2.37 21.31 17.68
C GLU A 736 0.85 21.20 17.81
N GLY A 737 0.29 21.84 18.84
CA GLY A 737 -1.16 21.94 19.05
C GLY A 737 -1.84 20.63 19.46
N LYS A 738 -1.08 19.54 19.64
CA LYS A 738 -1.63 18.24 20.01
C LYS A 738 -1.53 18.01 21.51
N ASN A 739 -2.64 17.60 22.14
CA ASN A 739 -2.66 17.23 23.55
C ASN A 739 -2.29 15.76 23.81
N MET A 740 -2.18 14.97 22.76
CA MET A 740 -1.70 13.60 22.82
C MET A 740 -0.27 13.53 22.31
N GLY A 741 0.50 12.59 22.83
CA GLY A 741 1.86 12.26 22.43
C GLY A 741 2.15 10.79 22.69
N TYR A 742 3.39 10.40 22.49
CA TYR A 742 3.85 9.07 22.90
C TYR A 742 4.96 9.17 23.93
N VAL A 743 4.90 8.27 24.91
CA VAL A 743 6.00 7.94 25.81
C VAL A 743 6.40 6.50 25.50
N GLY A 744 7.59 6.33 24.94
CA GLY A 744 7.94 5.08 24.31
C GLY A 744 6.97 4.80 23.16
N TRP A 745 6.36 3.63 23.21
CA TRP A 745 5.33 3.21 22.26
C TRP A 745 3.89 3.46 22.76
N LYS A 746 3.74 4.02 23.97
CA LYS A 746 2.44 4.20 24.60
C LYS A 746 1.90 5.61 24.32
N ARG A 747 0.71 5.71 23.73
CA ARG A 747 -0.01 6.96 23.56
C ARG A 747 -0.41 7.53 24.92
N THR A 748 -0.10 8.80 25.18
CA THR A 748 -0.21 9.43 26.50
C THR A 748 -0.63 10.89 26.34
N GLU A 749 -1.49 11.39 27.23
CA GLU A 749 -1.82 12.80 27.28
C GLU A 749 -0.59 13.64 27.66
N VAL A 750 -0.37 14.74 26.93
CA VAL A 750 0.75 15.65 27.15
C VAL A 750 0.59 16.40 28.48
N ASP A 751 -0.65 16.79 28.83
CA ASP A 751 -1.03 17.36 30.12
C ASP A 751 -2.51 17.06 30.40
N GLU A 752 -2.89 16.97 31.68
CA GLU A 752 -4.29 16.79 32.12
C GLU A 752 -5.22 17.95 31.70
N ASN A 753 -4.64 19.13 31.44
CA ASN A 753 -5.34 20.25 30.84
C ASN A 753 -5.17 20.22 29.30
N PRO A 754 -6.24 19.95 28.55
CA PRO A 754 -6.18 19.84 27.09
C PRO A 754 -5.75 21.12 26.36
N GLU A 755 -5.77 22.28 27.03
CA GLU A 755 -5.26 23.54 26.48
C GLU A 755 -3.72 23.64 26.53
N ILE A 756 -3.05 22.75 27.26
CA ILE A 756 -1.60 22.69 27.37
C ILE A 756 -1.08 21.75 26.27
N THR A 757 -0.60 22.35 25.20
CA THR A 757 -0.07 21.64 24.03
C THR A 757 1.33 22.16 23.67
N PRO A 758 2.16 21.37 22.97
CA PRO A 758 3.38 21.90 22.37
C PRO A 758 3.06 23.05 21.39
N PHE A 759 3.94 24.03 21.30
CA PHE A 759 3.75 25.20 20.44
C PHE A 759 5.09 25.72 19.90
N TYR A 760 5.06 26.35 18.72
CA TYR A 760 6.23 27.02 18.19
C TYR A 760 6.36 28.46 18.66
N GLU A 761 7.60 28.86 19.00
CA GLU A 761 8.02 30.25 19.09
C GLU A 761 9.28 30.44 18.24
N GLY A 762 9.13 31.09 17.11
CA GLY A 762 10.15 31.09 16.05
C GLY A 762 10.35 29.68 15.48
N GLU A 763 11.59 29.21 15.42
CA GLU A 763 11.92 27.86 14.93
C GLU A 763 11.91 26.78 16.02
N ASN A 764 11.72 27.16 17.29
CA ASN A 764 11.78 26.24 18.42
C ASN A 764 10.39 25.70 18.78
N LEU A 765 10.23 24.38 18.78
CA LEU A 765 9.06 23.73 19.35
C LEU A 765 9.23 23.64 20.86
N TYR A 766 8.35 24.30 21.59
CA TYR A 766 8.28 24.25 23.05
C TYR A 766 7.39 23.11 23.51
N ILE A 767 7.89 22.27 24.39
CA ILE A 767 7.20 21.12 24.95
C ILE A 767 7.08 21.24 26.47
N PRO A 768 5.99 20.74 27.09
CA PRO A 768 5.86 20.76 28.54
C PRO A 768 6.97 19.91 29.18
N LEU A 769 7.80 20.56 30.00
CA LEU A 769 8.95 19.91 30.62
C LEU A 769 8.55 18.71 31.50
N ARG A 770 7.40 18.79 32.17
CA ARG A 770 6.90 17.68 32.98
C ARG A 770 6.61 16.44 32.19
N PHE A 771 6.05 16.57 31.00
CA PHE A 771 5.78 15.43 30.12
C PHE A 771 7.07 14.70 29.73
N THR A 772 8.07 15.45 29.29
CA THR A 772 9.37 14.88 28.89
C THR A 772 10.16 14.33 30.07
N ALA A 773 10.17 15.01 31.19
CA ALA A 773 10.87 14.55 32.41
C ALA A 773 10.23 13.24 32.93
N ALA A 774 8.91 13.19 33.04
CA ALA A 774 8.20 12.00 33.48
C ALA A 774 8.44 10.81 32.53
N ALA A 775 8.48 11.05 31.22
CA ALA A 775 8.75 10.01 30.23
C ALA A 775 10.16 9.39 30.40
N ALA A 776 11.12 10.20 30.78
CA ALA A 776 12.51 9.77 30.99
C ALA A 776 12.80 9.27 32.41
N GLY A 777 11.80 9.31 33.30
CA GLY A 777 11.99 8.97 34.71
C GLY A 777 12.84 9.99 35.47
N ALA A 778 12.86 11.27 35.03
CA ALA A 778 13.55 12.34 35.69
C ALA A 778 12.66 12.97 36.77
N ASP A 779 13.22 13.28 37.93
CA ASP A 779 12.52 14.00 38.99
C ASP A 779 12.46 15.50 38.68
N LEU A 780 11.31 16.11 38.88
CA LEU A 780 11.06 17.51 38.63
C LEU A 780 10.46 18.19 39.83
N ASP A 781 11.09 19.27 40.28
CA ASP A 781 10.59 20.11 41.39
C ASP A 781 10.67 21.61 41.04
N TYR A 782 9.94 22.43 41.79
CA TYR A 782 9.95 23.88 41.66
C TYR A 782 10.23 24.53 43.01
N LYS A 783 11.35 25.20 43.13
CA LYS A 783 11.76 25.83 44.37
C LYS A 783 12.58 27.10 44.11
N ASP A 784 12.34 28.16 44.92
CA ASP A 784 13.10 29.40 44.91
C ASP A 784 13.16 30.11 43.52
N GLY A 785 12.12 29.93 42.71
CA GLY A 785 12.03 30.53 41.37
C GLY A 785 12.75 29.74 40.26
N PHE A 786 13.23 28.55 40.57
CA PHE A 786 13.88 27.64 39.63
C PHE A 786 13.06 26.37 39.47
N VAL A 787 13.12 25.82 38.27
CA VAL A 787 12.69 24.46 37.99
C VAL A 787 13.91 23.54 38.05
N TYR A 788 13.82 22.52 38.85
CA TYR A 788 14.88 21.52 39.04
C TYR A 788 14.54 20.27 38.29
N VAL A 789 15.48 19.77 37.51
CA VAL A 789 15.36 18.46 36.87
C VAL A 789 16.53 17.62 37.31
N ASP A 790 16.25 16.56 38.07
CA ASP A 790 17.27 15.54 38.43
C ASP A 790 17.16 14.36 37.49
N PHE A 791 18.22 14.17 36.74
CA PHE A 791 18.30 13.07 35.79
C PHE A 791 19.70 12.44 35.80
N MET A 792 19.77 11.15 36.12
CA MET A 792 21.01 10.36 36.17
C MET A 792 22.13 11.01 36.99
N GLY A 793 21.79 11.65 38.12
CA GLY A 793 22.74 12.28 39.02
C GLY A 793 23.24 13.64 38.59
N ASN A 794 22.62 14.25 37.60
CA ASN A 794 22.82 15.64 37.23
C ASN A 794 21.57 16.45 37.62
N GLU A 795 21.76 17.53 38.38
CA GLU A 795 20.71 18.47 38.73
C GLU A 795 20.78 19.68 37.77
N TYR A 796 19.73 19.90 37.00
CA TYR A 796 19.59 21.05 36.11
C TYR A 796 18.68 22.08 36.77
N TYR A 797 19.21 23.31 36.91
CA TYR A 797 18.49 24.46 37.45
C TYR A 797 18.09 25.39 36.31
N LEU A 798 16.82 25.40 35.97
CA LEU A 798 16.23 26.16 34.87
C LEU A 798 15.45 27.35 35.40
N LYS A 799 15.56 28.53 34.78
CA LYS A 799 14.84 29.73 35.20
C LYS A 799 14.06 30.34 34.02
N ASN A 800 12.84 30.74 34.30
CA ASN A 800 11.99 31.39 33.30
C ASN A 800 12.66 32.63 32.67
N GLY A 801 12.63 32.71 31.36
CA GLY A 801 13.22 33.81 30.58
C GLY A 801 14.74 33.69 30.35
N GLU A 802 15.41 32.68 30.92
CA GLU A 802 16.86 32.50 30.76
C GLU A 802 17.19 31.43 29.70
N ARG A 803 18.28 31.70 28.96
CA ARG A 803 18.85 30.74 27.98
C ARG A 803 20.07 29.99 28.53
N GLN A 804 20.15 29.86 29.81
CA GLN A 804 21.25 29.22 30.49
C GLN A 804 20.74 28.33 31.62
N ALA A 805 21.16 27.10 31.66
CA ALA A 805 20.93 26.22 32.81
C ALA A 805 22.19 26.11 33.68
N THR A 806 22.02 26.06 34.99
CA THR A 806 23.10 25.64 35.89
C THR A 806 22.98 24.12 36.07
N VAL A 807 24.09 23.40 35.86
CA VAL A 807 24.16 21.94 35.99
C VAL A 807 25.07 21.59 37.15
N ARG A 808 24.58 20.80 38.08
CA ARG A 808 25.36 20.25 39.19
C ARG A 808 25.51 18.75 39.04
N SER A 809 26.76 18.29 39.04
CA SER A 809 27.13 16.88 39.01
C SER A 809 28.05 16.58 40.18
N GLY A 810 27.51 16.13 41.30
CA GLY A 810 28.20 16.04 42.56
C GLY A 810 28.65 17.40 43.10
N GLU A 811 29.96 17.60 43.29
CA GLU A 811 30.53 18.88 43.77
C GLU A 811 30.85 19.89 42.64
N LYS A 812 30.67 19.51 41.36
CA LYS A 812 30.92 20.38 40.20
C LYS A 812 29.67 21.12 39.81
N GLU A 813 29.84 22.44 39.55
CA GLU A 813 28.78 23.28 39.03
C GLU A 813 29.28 23.87 37.67
N GLU A 814 28.51 23.68 36.63
CA GLU A 814 28.79 24.21 35.30
C GLU A 814 27.56 24.92 34.74
N LYS A 815 27.76 25.79 33.77
CA LYS A 815 26.69 26.45 33.04
C LYS A 815 26.57 25.90 31.64
N THR A 816 25.37 25.59 31.24
CA THR A 816 25.07 25.06 29.90
C THR A 816 24.17 26.06 29.19
N GLU A 817 24.55 26.47 27.97
CA GLU A 817 23.72 27.30 27.11
C GLU A 817 22.56 26.47 26.55
N LEU A 818 21.37 27.05 26.55
CA LEU A 818 20.15 26.51 25.98
C LEU A 818 19.91 27.12 24.60
N SER A 819 19.34 26.33 23.70
CA SER A 819 18.94 26.78 22.36
C SER A 819 17.88 27.88 22.41
N ALA A 820 17.00 27.82 23.42
CA ALA A 820 15.92 28.78 23.63
C ALA A 820 15.72 29.12 25.12
N ALA A 821 15.08 30.25 25.40
CA ALA A 821 14.74 30.62 26.77
C ALA A 821 13.66 29.73 27.35
N VAL A 822 13.77 29.37 28.63
CA VAL A 822 12.71 28.61 29.34
C VAL A 822 11.47 29.50 29.47
N ILE A 823 10.26 28.97 29.21
CA ILE A 823 8.98 29.70 29.24
C ILE A 823 8.05 29.07 30.27
N ILE A 824 7.36 29.92 31.01
CA ILE A 824 6.21 29.52 31.83
C ILE A 824 4.93 30.05 31.19
N ARG A 825 4.03 29.11 30.78
CA ARG A 825 2.76 29.41 30.13
C ARG A 825 1.66 28.52 30.73
N GLY A 826 0.49 29.10 31.05
CA GLY A 826 -0.64 28.34 31.62
C GLY A 826 -0.29 27.59 32.92
N GLY A 827 0.69 28.09 33.71
CA GLY A 827 1.14 27.43 34.93
C GLY A 827 2.03 26.18 34.69
N ARG A 828 2.51 25.98 33.47
CA ARG A 828 3.44 24.90 33.12
C ARG A 828 4.74 25.49 32.56
N THR A 829 5.84 24.80 32.86
CA THR A 829 7.16 25.14 32.31
C THR A 829 7.35 24.43 31.00
N PHE A 830 7.77 25.18 30.00
CA PHE A 830 8.10 24.71 28.66
C PHE A 830 9.56 24.94 28.37
N ILE A 831 10.15 23.99 27.63
CA ILE A 831 11.51 24.03 27.18
C ILE A 831 11.53 23.63 25.68
N SER A 832 12.53 24.07 24.91
CA SER A 832 12.63 23.60 23.52
C SER A 832 12.87 22.10 23.45
N ALA A 833 12.42 21.47 22.38
CA ALA A 833 12.62 20.03 22.16
C ALA A 833 14.11 19.65 22.15
N GLU A 834 14.96 20.52 21.58
CA GLU A 834 16.41 20.37 21.54
C GLU A 834 17.01 20.42 22.94
N ASP A 835 16.58 21.37 23.78
CA ASP A 835 17.08 21.51 25.13
C ASP A 835 16.58 20.38 26.05
N ALA A 836 15.34 19.93 25.86
CA ALA A 836 14.84 18.74 26.53
C ALA A 836 15.68 17.50 26.19
N ALA A 837 16.00 17.32 24.93
CA ALA A 837 16.87 16.24 24.47
C ALA A 837 18.27 16.34 25.07
N LEU A 838 18.84 17.56 25.12
CA LEU A 838 20.15 17.83 25.74
C LEU A 838 20.16 17.43 27.21
N ILE A 839 19.16 17.85 28.00
CA ILE A 839 19.06 17.54 29.44
C ILE A 839 18.93 16.05 29.67
N LEU A 840 18.16 15.36 28.80
CA LEU A 840 17.91 13.93 28.91
C LEU A 840 19.02 13.06 28.26
N GLY A 841 20.09 13.65 27.75
CA GLY A 841 21.16 12.91 27.08
C GLY A 841 20.70 12.19 25.82
N LYS A 842 19.68 12.73 25.13
CA LYS A 842 19.04 12.17 23.94
C LYS A 842 19.25 13.04 22.72
N GLN A 843 18.65 12.65 21.60
CA GLN A 843 18.61 13.43 20.38
C GLN A 843 17.17 13.82 20.07
N ALA A 844 16.95 15.04 19.61
CA ALA A 844 15.67 15.49 19.06
C ALA A 844 15.72 15.34 17.54
N TYR A 845 14.71 14.70 16.98
CA TYR A 845 14.47 14.63 15.55
C TYR A 845 13.15 15.30 15.22
N LYS A 846 13.20 16.32 14.37
CA LYS A 846 12.03 17.03 13.85
C LYS A 846 11.72 16.53 12.46
N ALA A 847 10.53 15.96 12.30
CA ALA A 847 10.03 15.50 11.01
C ALA A 847 9.37 16.66 10.24
N GLU A 848 9.30 16.52 8.92
CA GLU A 848 8.69 17.52 8.02
C GLU A 848 7.19 17.76 8.32
N ASN A 849 6.46 16.73 8.76
CA ASN A 849 5.06 16.83 9.16
C ASN A 849 4.83 17.49 10.55
N GLY A 850 5.88 17.99 11.19
CA GLY A 850 5.80 18.66 12.49
C GLY A 850 5.85 17.73 13.71
N VAL A 851 5.96 16.42 13.52
CA VAL A 851 6.24 15.48 14.62
C VAL A 851 7.68 15.68 15.10
N VAL A 852 7.86 15.73 16.41
CA VAL A 852 9.18 15.74 17.05
C VAL A 852 9.33 14.48 17.89
N VAL A 853 10.43 13.78 17.67
CA VAL A 853 10.81 12.57 18.42
C VAL A 853 12.09 12.84 19.20
N ILE A 854 12.04 12.65 20.52
CA ILE A 854 13.20 12.69 21.41
C ILE A 854 13.52 11.26 21.83
N SER A 855 14.67 10.73 21.43
CA SER A 855 15.05 9.35 21.73
C SER A 855 16.56 9.19 21.88
N GLY A 856 16.96 8.19 22.67
CA GLY A 856 18.34 7.73 22.73
C GLY A 856 18.77 6.91 21.50
N ASN A 857 17.78 6.38 20.75
CA ASN A 857 18.02 5.65 19.51
C ASN A 857 18.16 6.61 18.33
N ASN A 858 18.85 6.18 17.29
CA ASN A 858 18.95 6.95 16.05
C ASN A 858 17.70 6.78 15.19
N VAL A 859 16.58 7.30 15.68
CA VAL A 859 15.24 7.18 15.05
C VAL A 859 15.14 7.89 13.70
N ARG A 860 16.01 8.88 13.44
CA ARG A 860 16.05 9.62 12.16
C ARG A 860 16.29 8.69 10.97
N GLU A 861 17.05 7.62 11.17
CA GLU A 861 17.39 6.67 10.11
C GLU A 861 16.33 5.57 9.92
N GLU A 862 15.43 5.40 10.86
CA GLU A 862 14.54 4.25 10.92
C GLU A 862 13.04 4.60 10.85
N LEU A 863 12.66 5.82 11.28
CA LEU A 863 11.29 6.30 11.12
C LEU A 863 11.06 6.78 9.68
N THR A 864 10.26 6.05 8.97
CA THR A 864 9.83 6.46 7.62
C THR A 864 8.84 7.63 7.72
N LYS A 865 8.71 8.41 6.64
CA LYS A 865 7.69 9.48 6.54
C LYS A 865 6.30 8.96 6.94
N SER A 866 5.97 7.73 6.56
CA SER A 866 4.69 7.11 6.87
C SER A 866 4.47 6.86 8.34
N MET A 867 5.47 6.33 9.02
CA MET A 867 5.39 6.13 10.46
C MET A 867 5.20 7.47 11.18
N LEU A 868 5.83 8.52 10.67
CA LEU A 868 5.71 9.87 11.21
C LEU A 868 4.33 10.47 10.94
N ASP A 869 3.76 10.26 9.76
CA ASP A 869 2.40 10.72 9.43
C ASP A 869 1.36 9.91 10.20
N ASP A 870 1.56 8.62 10.38
CA ASP A 870 0.72 7.79 11.27
C ASP A 870 0.81 8.27 12.72
N LEU A 871 2.01 8.50 13.25
CA LEU A 871 2.19 9.08 14.58
C LEU A 871 1.46 10.42 14.70
N PHE A 872 1.58 11.32 13.72
CA PHE A 872 0.90 12.60 13.72
C PHE A 872 -0.62 12.46 13.71
N SER A 873 -1.16 11.51 12.97
CA SER A 873 -2.61 11.27 12.90
C SER A 873 -3.18 10.73 14.22
N ARG A 874 -2.37 9.99 14.97
CA ARG A 874 -2.78 9.35 16.23
C ARG A 874 -2.60 10.24 17.46
N ILE A 875 -1.78 11.27 17.40
CA ILE A 875 -1.58 12.26 18.45
C ILE A 875 -2.35 13.55 18.17
#